data_251e0c6a16ce9a09651f9844b35c85bb
#
_entry.id   251e0c6a16ce9a09651f9844b35c85bb
#
_cell.length_a   1.000
_cell.length_b   1.000
_cell.length_c   1.000
_cell.angle_alpha   90.00
_cell.angle_beta   90.00
_cell.angle_gamma   90.00
#
_symmetry.space_group_name_H-M   'P 1'
#
loop_
_entity.id
_entity.type
_entity.pdbx_description
1 polymer ?
#
loop_
_entity_poly.entity_id
_entity_poly.type
_entity_poly.pdbx_seq_one_letter_code
_entity_poly.pdbx_strand_id
1 'polypeptide(L)'
;MSTVAKKTVNFKINGKEASAPEGTVIIEVAKQHGVEITNLCYNRKLKPFAACRTCMVDIRTSEGKKELVYSCTQPVAEGIEIFTSTEETDRYNGACLEMLLVEHPLDCPICDKSGVCPLQDNTEALQLANGRFEIQRRNEPSDKSNPLIEFYLNRCIMCGLCVRACDEIQGVQALDFHQRGMKSMIGTANQEPLDCEFCGQCITVCPTGALMDMSSQERGLAALFKTNHSICGYCSWGCTVQIETKKNKVARFVGDETNNLGINEGNLCAKGRFGHGIVHNENRIKSPLINVGGTFKEVSWDEAIQTIVDRVQATINRSGPETVAGISGEKLTNEENYLFQKLFRGSYGSNQINNLANMRAPYVNRFMVRCFENGINSKPVTEMEKSDVIFVFNSDLPSEYPVGGNSARKGAIFTGTDIIIANPRKVILKNEANIDIRLNYSLGSDATVINRISRILIDQGTVDIKKIKSAVPNYDEMAQSLAPYTAEATEKTTGISDEVLTRAANRFGRTADRYLLIGSDIFDTGQGEDILNALLNLSILVHHGAEGSVSIFPPREHCNSQGVNDMGCTPEFLPGYRPVTDSNALSSLASEWDVDSLQFSSNNPANDLLKNCANGTIKFLHIAGEDPVHSFYKGSEIKSALQTVPFLVVQDVYMTETAKLADIILPTTTYTEKEGSFTNMTRHVQKVTPATSPQNQSRTDHDIFVQLAEVFGSKLKNSSVTEVQDEILKTVPIYKGTLPGTKSRQWSPEGFTHTPCFQILVAPQVTQRKKDFPFQLVSNNHMFHIGSYTQYAKALTDIGPECVAELHPEDAAALGVNDGDRIVIESNTHKVEVPMVANTVTVKGMVYLPKNWVEVPVNMLRNGEEGPVSIKISKAI
;
A
#
# COMPACT_ATOMS: atom_id res chain seq x y z
N MET A 1 27.35 3.27 7.92
CA MET A 1 28.04 3.39 9.22
C MET A 1 27.73 2.14 10.00
N SER A 2 28.77 1.34 10.39
CA SER A 2 28.56 0.16 11.23
C SER A 2 27.79 0.57 12.49
N THR A 3 26.72 -0.13 12.82
CA THR A 3 26.01 -0.01 14.09
C THR A 3 26.94 -0.45 15.23
N VAL A 4 27.82 0.47 15.66
CA VAL A 4 28.51 0.30 16.93
C VAL A 4 27.41 0.27 17.98
N ALA A 5 27.28 -0.86 18.69
CA ALA A 5 26.33 -0.98 19.79
C ALA A 5 26.56 0.21 20.74
N LYS A 6 25.57 1.11 20.83
CA LYS A 6 25.69 2.29 21.71
C LYS A 6 25.92 1.80 23.13
N LYS A 7 26.89 2.41 23.82
CA LYS A 7 27.18 2.15 25.22
C LYS A 7 25.91 2.31 26.05
N THR A 8 25.59 1.35 26.88
CA THR A 8 24.49 1.49 27.85
C THR A 8 24.99 2.33 29.03
N VAL A 9 24.21 3.31 29.43
CA VAL A 9 24.45 4.16 30.61
C VAL A 9 23.43 3.83 31.69
N ASN A 10 23.88 3.86 32.95
CA ASN A 10 23.09 3.58 34.14
C ASN A 10 22.83 4.89 34.89
N PHE A 11 21.63 5.06 35.36
CA PHE A 11 21.17 6.29 36.04
C PHE A 11 19.95 5.97 36.92
N LYS A 12 19.40 6.98 37.60
CA LYS A 12 18.16 6.82 38.41
C LYS A 12 17.05 7.72 37.88
N ILE A 13 15.82 7.23 37.96
CA ILE A 13 14.60 8.03 37.74
C ILE A 13 13.73 7.92 38.98
N ASN A 14 13.49 9.05 39.64
CA ASN A 14 12.73 9.11 40.89
C ASN A 14 13.20 8.07 41.94
N GLY A 15 14.52 7.95 42.10
CA GLY A 15 15.15 6.99 42.99
C GLY A 15 15.24 5.54 42.55
N LYS A 16 14.66 5.17 41.40
CA LYS A 16 14.72 3.80 40.81
C LYS A 16 15.84 3.71 39.81
N GLU A 17 16.60 2.61 39.89
CA GLU A 17 17.63 2.28 38.90
C GLU A 17 17.04 2.08 37.53
N ALA A 18 17.70 2.65 36.51
CA ALA A 18 17.33 2.58 35.12
C ALA A 18 18.57 2.52 34.22
N SER A 19 18.42 2.00 33.03
CA SER A 19 19.48 2.00 32.01
C SER A 19 18.93 2.22 30.62
N ALA A 20 19.72 2.84 29.76
CA ALA A 20 19.36 3.07 28.36
C ALA A 20 20.60 3.24 27.48
N PRO A 21 20.48 3.10 26.17
CA PRO A 21 21.55 3.46 25.24
C PRO A 21 21.94 4.93 25.38
N GLU A 22 23.23 5.21 25.37
CA GLU A 22 23.76 6.58 25.38
C GLU A 22 23.17 7.43 24.26
N GLY A 23 22.76 8.67 24.58
CA GLY A 23 22.11 9.59 23.64
C GLY A 23 20.58 9.49 23.61
N THR A 24 19.97 8.53 24.35
CA THR A 24 18.51 8.50 24.49
C THR A 24 18.04 9.67 25.36
N VAL A 25 17.03 10.41 24.92
CA VAL A 25 16.50 11.57 25.66
C VAL A 25 15.68 11.14 26.87
N ILE A 26 15.74 11.94 27.93
CA ILE A 26 15.12 11.63 29.24
C ILE A 26 13.63 11.29 29.10
N ILE A 27 12.87 12.02 28.28
CA ILE A 27 11.43 11.80 28.12
C ILE A 27 11.11 10.40 27.58
N GLU A 28 11.92 9.86 26.65
CA GLU A 28 11.73 8.51 26.12
C GLU A 28 12.05 7.44 27.15
N VAL A 29 13.12 7.64 27.89
CA VAL A 29 13.49 6.70 28.94
C VAL A 29 12.47 6.69 30.08
N ALA A 30 11.99 7.86 30.49
CA ALA A 30 10.93 7.98 31.51
C ALA A 30 9.69 7.17 31.08
N LYS A 31 9.24 7.34 29.82
CA LYS A 31 8.10 6.59 29.27
C LYS A 31 8.33 5.06 29.28
N GLN A 32 9.54 4.61 28.93
CA GLN A 32 9.90 3.17 28.99
C GLN A 32 9.83 2.59 30.40
N HIS A 33 10.06 3.41 31.43
CA HIS A 33 9.97 3.05 32.84
C HIS A 33 8.60 3.37 33.49
N GLY A 34 7.57 3.69 32.65
CA GLY A 34 6.22 3.96 33.15
C GLY A 34 6.06 5.31 33.84
N VAL A 35 6.98 6.25 33.62
CA VAL A 35 6.92 7.62 34.18
C VAL A 35 6.52 8.59 33.09
N GLU A 36 5.38 9.24 33.30
CA GLU A 36 4.91 10.29 32.37
C GLU A 36 5.49 11.64 32.73
N ILE A 37 5.99 12.37 31.75
CA ILE A 37 6.45 13.76 31.86
C ILE A 37 5.57 14.60 30.97
N THR A 38 5.03 15.69 31.54
CA THR A 38 4.20 16.65 30.79
C THR A 38 4.92 17.15 29.56
N ASN A 39 4.26 17.12 28.42
CA ASN A 39 4.82 17.64 27.18
C ASN A 39 3.73 17.89 26.15
N LEU A 40 3.97 18.80 25.18
CA LEU A 40 3.02 19.18 24.14
C LEU A 40 3.66 19.31 22.75
N CYS A 41 4.97 19.35 22.64
CA CYS A 41 5.67 19.54 21.36
C CYS A 41 6.64 18.41 21.01
N TYR A 42 6.71 17.36 21.81
CA TYR A 42 7.55 16.20 21.56
C TYR A 42 6.78 15.09 20.83
N ASN A 43 7.38 14.54 19.82
CA ASN A 43 6.95 13.30 19.17
C ASN A 43 8.22 12.51 18.82
N ARG A 44 8.24 11.21 19.13
CA ARG A 44 9.42 10.33 18.93
C ARG A 44 9.91 10.25 17.46
N LYS A 45 9.03 10.55 16.51
CA LYS A 45 9.32 10.51 15.06
C LYS A 45 9.92 11.82 14.53
N LEU A 46 9.97 12.86 15.36
CA LEU A 46 10.43 14.20 15.00
C LEU A 46 11.67 14.59 15.81
N LYS A 47 12.52 15.42 15.24
CA LYS A 47 13.66 15.97 15.99
C LYS A 47 13.15 16.77 17.19
N PRO A 48 13.77 16.69 18.38
CA PRO A 48 13.38 17.49 19.53
C PRO A 48 13.41 19.01 19.23
N PHE A 49 12.38 19.75 19.67
CA PHE A 49 12.22 21.17 19.35
C PHE A 49 12.14 22.11 20.58
N ALA A 50 11.73 21.58 21.73
CA ALA A 50 11.57 22.30 23.02
C ALA A 50 10.72 23.58 22.95
N ALA A 51 9.69 23.65 22.09
CA ALA A 51 8.85 24.83 21.92
C ALA A 51 7.90 25.08 23.11
N CYS A 52 7.23 24.03 23.63
CA CYS A 52 6.20 24.17 24.67
C CYS A 52 6.78 24.44 26.09
N ARG A 53 8.00 23.97 26.33
CA ARG A 53 8.73 24.10 27.61
C ARG A 53 8.03 23.51 28.84
N THR A 54 7.07 22.60 28.65
CA THR A 54 6.31 21.97 29.75
C THR A 54 6.90 20.64 30.22
N CYS A 55 8.15 20.31 29.82
CA CYS A 55 8.80 19.03 30.15
C CYS A 55 10.08 19.22 31.01
N MET A 56 10.13 20.24 31.83
CA MET A 56 11.24 20.49 32.70
C MET A 56 11.38 19.41 33.76
N VAL A 57 12.58 18.93 33.98
CA VAL A 57 12.96 17.95 35.03
C VAL A 57 14.19 18.43 35.77
N ASP A 58 14.37 17.97 37.01
CA ASP A 58 15.56 18.20 37.83
C ASP A 58 16.54 17.02 37.61
N ILE A 59 17.76 17.30 37.20
CA ILE A 59 18.83 16.31 37.17
C ILE A 59 19.88 16.62 38.22
N ARG A 60 20.41 15.57 38.84
CA ARG A 60 21.51 15.67 39.79
C ARG A 60 22.65 14.77 39.35
N THR A 61 23.84 15.36 39.31
CA THR A 61 25.06 14.59 39.02
C THR A 61 25.53 13.83 40.25
N SER A 62 26.43 12.87 40.06
CA SER A 62 27.06 12.16 41.17
C SER A 62 27.82 13.08 42.15
N GLU A 63 28.20 14.28 41.70
CA GLU A 63 28.86 15.31 42.52
C GLU A 63 27.83 16.20 43.26
N GLY A 64 26.52 15.92 43.12
CA GLY A 64 25.44 16.68 43.77
C GLY A 64 25.07 17.97 43.07
N LYS A 65 25.61 18.29 41.90
CA LYS A 65 25.22 19.45 41.11
C LYS A 65 23.81 19.26 40.58
N LYS A 66 22.94 20.21 40.89
CA LYS A 66 21.55 20.29 40.43
C LYS A 66 21.46 21.14 39.17
N GLU A 67 20.65 20.66 38.18
CA GLU A 67 20.39 21.39 36.95
C GLU A 67 18.94 21.10 36.47
N LEU A 68 18.25 22.16 36.03
CA LEU A 68 16.93 22.07 35.42
C LEU A 68 17.08 21.97 33.92
N VAL A 69 16.55 20.90 33.32
CA VAL A 69 16.70 20.64 31.87
C VAL A 69 15.36 20.25 31.23
N TYR A 70 15.24 20.47 29.93
CA TYR A 70 14.09 19.95 29.18
C TYR A 70 14.31 18.48 28.83
N SER A 71 13.47 17.60 29.35
CA SER A 71 13.58 16.15 29.18
C SER A 71 13.50 15.70 27.71
N CYS A 72 12.82 16.46 26.85
CA CYS A 72 12.69 16.16 25.43
C CYS A 72 13.98 16.38 24.62
N THR A 73 14.93 17.18 25.13
CA THR A 73 16.22 17.50 24.43
C THR A 73 17.43 17.00 25.17
N GLN A 74 17.33 16.71 26.47
CA GLN A 74 18.46 16.26 27.29
C GLN A 74 18.63 14.76 27.22
N PRO A 75 19.77 14.25 26.72
CA PRO A 75 20.07 12.82 26.75
C PRO A 75 20.42 12.36 28.19
N VAL A 76 20.20 11.10 28.46
CA VAL A 76 20.68 10.46 29.71
C VAL A 76 22.19 10.30 29.72
N ALA A 77 22.79 10.35 30.90
CA ALA A 77 24.23 10.17 31.13
C ALA A 77 24.49 9.23 32.31
N GLU A 78 25.69 8.68 32.36
CA GLU A 78 26.09 7.77 33.44
C GLU A 78 26.04 8.44 34.81
N GLY A 79 25.38 7.81 35.78
CA GLY A 79 25.37 8.21 37.19
C GLY A 79 24.50 9.41 37.55
N ILE A 80 23.70 9.95 36.59
CA ILE A 80 22.75 11.02 36.93
C ILE A 80 21.52 10.48 37.65
N GLU A 81 20.91 11.31 38.50
CA GLU A 81 19.60 11.06 39.07
C GLU A 81 18.59 12.08 38.57
N ILE A 82 17.48 11.60 38.03
CA ILE A 82 16.44 12.38 37.37
C ILE A 82 15.21 12.42 38.29
N PHE A 83 14.73 13.61 38.61
CA PHE A 83 13.48 13.84 39.32
C PHE A 83 12.48 14.49 38.35
N THR A 84 11.41 13.77 38.04
CA THR A 84 10.43 14.19 37.03
C THR A 84 9.38 15.13 37.60
N SER A 85 9.18 15.15 38.89
CA SER A 85 8.29 16.06 39.62
C SER A 85 8.96 16.49 40.91
N THR A 86 9.16 17.80 41.06
CA THR A 86 9.59 18.48 42.28
C THR A 86 8.79 19.77 42.36
N GLU A 87 8.68 20.39 43.54
CA GLU A 87 7.96 21.68 43.69
C GLU A 87 8.43 22.75 42.68
N GLU A 88 9.73 22.75 42.36
CA GLU A 88 10.32 23.69 41.42
C GLU A 88 9.96 23.38 39.97
N THR A 89 10.09 22.09 39.57
CA THR A 89 9.73 21.67 38.20
C THR A 89 8.23 21.82 37.95
N ASP A 90 7.39 21.47 38.89
CA ASP A 90 5.93 21.55 38.77
C ASP A 90 5.46 23.03 38.70
N ARG A 91 6.06 23.92 39.50
CA ARG A 91 5.84 25.35 39.38
C ARG A 91 6.28 25.89 38.02
N TYR A 92 7.41 25.45 37.47
CA TYR A 92 7.93 25.90 36.19
C TYR A 92 7.04 25.41 35.05
N ASN A 93 6.76 24.10 35.01
CA ASN A 93 5.91 23.47 34.01
C ASN A 93 4.49 24.04 34.04
N GLY A 94 3.95 24.29 35.26
CA GLY A 94 2.65 24.92 35.44
C GLY A 94 2.60 26.34 34.91
N ALA A 95 3.63 27.15 35.14
CA ALA A 95 3.70 28.52 34.61
C ALA A 95 3.77 28.55 33.08
N CYS A 96 4.53 27.64 32.48
CA CYS A 96 4.58 27.49 31.02
C CYS A 96 3.22 27.07 30.45
N LEU A 97 2.55 26.10 31.09
CA LEU A 97 1.23 25.64 30.67
C LEU A 97 0.17 26.74 30.81
N GLU A 98 0.19 27.52 31.92
CA GLU A 98 -0.69 28.64 32.13
C GLU A 98 -0.57 29.67 30.99
N MET A 99 0.66 29.99 30.55
CA MET A 99 0.88 30.87 29.40
C MET A 99 0.26 30.35 28.10
N LEU A 100 0.28 29.03 27.87
CA LEU A 100 -0.39 28.42 26.70
C LEU A 100 -1.92 28.50 26.79
N LEU A 101 -2.47 28.47 28.03
CA LEU A 101 -3.90 28.53 28.28
C LEU A 101 -4.47 29.95 28.18
N VAL A 102 -3.65 30.98 28.24
CA VAL A 102 -4.07 32.38 28.17
C VAL A 102 -4.95 32.67 26.97
N GLU A 103 -4.53 32.27 25.80
CA GLU A 103 -5.27 32.44 24.54
C GLU A 103 -6.15 31.24 24.16
N HIS A 104 -5.96 30.09 24.79
CA HIS A 104 -6.69 28.86 24.45
C HIS A 104 -8.17 28.97 24.88
N PRO A 105 -9.15 28.64 24.00
CA PRO A 105 -10.57 28.75 24.33
C PRO A 105 -10.99 27.66 25.33
N LEU A 106 -11.99 28.00 26.19
CA LEU A 106 -12.59 27.04 27.14
C LEU A 106 -13.76 26.28 26.53
N ASP A 107 -13.55 25.71 25.31
CA ASP A 107 -14.58 25.01 24.54
C ASP A 107 -14.41 23.47 24.56
N CYS A 108 -13.71 22.94 25.60
CA CYS A 108 -13.54 21.50 25.76
C CYS A 108 -14.85 20.67 25.64
N PRO A 109 -16.00 21.12 26.18
CA PRO A 109 -17.26 20.38 26.09
C PRO A 109 -17.74 20.16 24.64
N ILE A 110 -17.32 21.00 23.70
CA ILE A 110 -17.70 20.93 22.27
C ILE A 110 -16.47 20.61 21.36
N CYS A 111 -15.31 20.35 21.92
CA CYS A 111 -14.10 20.05 21.19
C CYS A 111 -13.96 18.54 20.98
N ASP A 112 -13.85 18.10 19.73
CA ASP A 112 -13.72 16.68 19.38
C ASP A 112 -12.42 16.03 19.90
N LYS A 113 -11.44 16.83 20.34
CA LYS A 113 -10.19 16.34 20.95
C LYS A 113 -10.33 16.08 22.46
N SER A 114 -11.42 16.51 23.10
CA SER A 114 -11.63 16.36 24.54
C SER A 114 -11.64 14.89 24.97
N GLY A 115 -10.90 14.57 26.05
CA GLY A 115 -10.70 13.22 26.56
C GLY A 115 -9.49 12.47 25.95
N VAL A 116 -8.82 13.07 24.92
CA VAL A 116 -7.51 12.63 24.39
C VAL A 116 -6.63 13.84 24.06
N CYS A 117 -6.77 14.90 24.84
CA CYS A 117 -6.08 16.18 24.64
C CYS A 117 -4.94 16.33 25.63
N PRO A 118 -3.66 16.20 25.24
CA PRO A 118 -2.54 16.36 26.14
C PRO A 118 -2.51 17.72 26.88
N LEU A 119 -3.09 18.79 26.29
CA LEU A 119 -3.22 20.07 26.97
C LEU A 119 -4.18 19.97 28.16
N GLN A 120 -5.31 19.29 28.00
CA GLN A 120 -6.30 19.06 29.06
C GLN A 120 -5.70 18.16 30.16
N ASP A 121 -5.05 17.05 29.77
CA ASP A 121 -4.48 16.07 30.69
C ASP A 121 -3.34 16.71 31.53
N ASN A 122 -2.48 17.51 30.90
CA ASN A 122 -1.41 18.25 31.60
C ASN A 122 -1.96 19.31 32.54
N THR A 123 -3.08 19.97 32.18
CA THR A 123 -3.73 20.97 33.05
C THR A 123 -4.28 20.31 34.30
N GLU A 124 -4.87 19.14 34.19
CA GLU A 124 -5.37 18.35 35.32
C GLU A 124 -4.20 17.82 36.17
N ALA A 125 -3.17 17.23 35.56
CA ALA A 125 -2.01 16.69 36.27
C ALA A 125 -1.27 17.71 37.11
N LEU A 126 -1.17 18.97 36.63
CA LEU A 126 -0.54 20.06 37.35
C LEU A 126 -1.53 20.88 38.22
N GLN A 127 -2.79 20.43 38.33
CA GLN A 127 -3.85 21.05 39.19
C GLN A 127 -4.05 22.55 38.94
N LEU A 128 -3.97 22.97 37.67
CA LEU A 128 -4.14 24.38 37.31
C LEU A 128 -5.64 24.77 37.27
N ALA A 129 -6.15 25.27 38.41
CA ALA A 129 -7.57 25.61 38.55
C ALA A 129 -7.92 26.97 37.96
N ASN A 130 -7.06 28.00 38.13
CA ASN A 130 -7.31 29.38 37.72
C ASN A 130 -6.07 30.00 37.09
N GLY A 131 -6.26 30.69 35.96
CA GLY A 131 -5.22 31.47 35.32
C GLY A 131 -4.98 32.83 36.07
N ARG A 132 -3.71 33.25 36.09
CA ARG A 132 -3.32 34.55 36.71
C ARG A 132 -3.46 35.72 35.75
N PHE A 133 -3.66 35.45 34.44
CA PHE A 133 -3.65 36.45 33.39
C PHE A 133 -5.04 36.66 32.81
N GLU A 134 -5.46 37.94 32.74
CA GLU A 134 -6.68 38.36 32.04
C GLU A 134 -6.27 39.01 30.71
N ILE A 135 -6.46 38.29 29.61
CA ILE A 135 -6.16 38.76 28.24
C ILE A 135 -7.37 38.48 27.36
N GLN A 136 -7.61 39.37 26.40
CA GLN A 136 -8.58 39.10 25.35
C GLN A 136 -8.13 37.94 24.50
N ARG A 137 -8.87 36.82 24.52
CA ARG A 137 -8.57 35.64 23.73
C ARG A 137 -8.74 35.90 22.24
N ARG A 138 -7.94 35.22 21.44
CA ARG A 138 -8.08 35.19 19.99
C ARG A 138 -9.49 34.74 19.61
N ASN A 139 -10.10 35.40 18.63
CA ASN A 139 -11.43 35.07 18.11
C ASN A 139 -11.42 35.08 16.57
N GLU A 140 -10.67 34.15 15.99
CA GLU A 140 -10.60 33.98 14.54
C GLU A 140 -11.56 32.86 14.09
N PRO A 141 -12.21 32.99 12.92
CA PRO A 141 -13.00 31.91 12.35
C PRO A 141 -12.13 30.70 12.06
N SER A 142 -12.73 29.50 12.07
CA SER A 142 -12.03 28.31 11.60
C SER A 142 -11.82 28.38 10.09
N ASP A 143 -10.64 27.95 9.63
CA ASP A 143 -10.34 27.81 8.22
C ASP A 143 -10.86 26.44 7.70
N LYS A 144 -11.77 26.49 6.72
CA LYS A 144 -12.38 25.35 6.03
C LYS A 144 -12.08 25.35 4.52
N SER A 145 -11.05 26.07 4.11
CA SER A 145 -10.64 26.12 2.69
C SER A 145 -10.21 24.74 2.16
N ASN A 146 -9.68 23.88 3.03
CA ASN A 146 -9.34 22.51 2.70
C ASN A 146 -10.56 21.59 2.90
N PRO A 147 -10.90 20.70 1.94
CA PRO A 147 -12.09 19.85 2.01
C PRO A 147 -12.05 18.81 3.13
N LEU A 148 -10.87 18.41 3.60
CA LEU A 148 -10.70 17.33 4.58
C LEU A 148 -10.15 17.78 5.94
N ILE A 149 -9.54 18.95 6.02
CA ILE A 149 -8.84 19.42 7.22
C ILE A 149 -9.39 20.78 7.63
N GLU A 150 -10.08 20.82 8.77
CA GLU A 150 -10.51 22.07 9.38
C GLU A 150 -9.46 22.58 10.36
N PHE A 151 -9.09 23.82 10.28
CA PHE A 151 -8.12 24.45 11.14
C PHE A 151 -8.76 25.50 12.08
N TYR A 152 -8.84 25.18 13.36
CA TYR A 152 -9.27 26.06 14.44
C TYR A 152 -8.09 26.83 15.02
N LEU A 153 -7.80 28.02 14.48
CA LEU A 153 -6.68 28.86 14.90
C LEU A 153 -6.67 29.15 16.40
N ASN A 154 -7.86 29.37 16.99
CA ASN A 154 -7.99 29.68 18.41
C ASN A 154 -7.52 28.54 19.32
N ARG A 155 -7.55 27.29 18.86
CA ARG A 155 -7.11 26.10 19.62
C ARG A 155 -5.63 25.78 19.43
N CYS A 156 -4.94 26.54 18.55
CA CYS A 156 -3.53 26.31 18.25
C CYS A 156 -2.63 26.87 19.34
N ILE A 157 -1.76 26.02 19.91
CA ILE A 157 -0.76 26.40 20.92
C ILE A 157 0.64 26.65 20.33
N MET A 158 0.74 26.79 19.03
CA MET A 158 2.00 27.08 18.30
C MET A 158 3.15 26.09 18.60
N CYS A 159 2.84 24.82 18.87
CA CYS A 159 3.85 23.81 19.22
C CYS A 159 4.71 23.36 18.03
N GLY A 160 4.30 23.65 16.80
CA GLY A 160 5.04 23.33 15.57
C GLY A 160 5.04 21.87 15.15
N LEU A 161 4.32 20.98 15.84
CA LEU A 161 4.31 19.54 15.48
C LEU A 161 3.76 19.29 14.07
N CYS A 162 2.70 20.00 13.65
CA CYS A 162 2.09 19.84 12.33
C CYS A 162 3.03 20.29 11.20
N VAL A 163 3.72 21.42 11.37
CA VAL A 163 4.73 21.93 10.43
C VAL A 163 5.84 20.91 10.26
N ARG A 164 6.40 20.46 11.37
CA ARG A 164 7.50 19.51 11.39
C ARG A 164 7.10 18.12 10.88
N ALA A 165 5.88 17.65 11.19
CA ALA A 165 5.39 16.39 10.62
C ALA A 165 5.21 16.48 9.10
N CYS A 166 4.75 17.64 8.59
CA CYS A 166 4.65 17.90 7.17
C CYS A 166 6.02 17.93 6.47
N ASP A 167 7.05 18.48 7.14
CA ASP A 167 8.42 18.53 6.67
C ASP A 167 9.17 17.23 6.89
N GLU A 168 9.36 16.81 8.15
CA GLU A 168 10.26 15.71 8.53
C GLU A 168 9.68 14.32 8.23
N ILE A 169 8.34 14.12 8.29
CA ILE A 169 7.71 12.81 8.02
C ILE A 169 7.24 12.72 6.58
N GLN A 170 6.43 13.70 6.14
CA GLN A 170 5.80 13.65 4.81
C GLN A 170 6.69 14.23 3.71
N GLY A 171 7.57 15.17 4.03
CA GLY A 171 8.48 15.82 3.06
C GLY A 171 7.76 16.76 2.09
N VAL A 172 6.53 17.19 2.38
CA VAL A 172 5.71 18.04 1.49
C VAL A 172 5.88 19.51 1.78
N GLN A 173 6.15 19.87 3.06
CA GLN A 173 6.36 21.28 3.49
C GLN A 173 5.20 22.22 3.16
N ALA A 174 3.96 21.72 3.23
CA ALA A 174 2.76 22.49 2.90
C ALA A 174 2.30 23.44 4.03
N LEU A 175 2.82 23.27 5.24
CA LEU A 175 2.51 24.07 6.41
C LEU A 175 3.76 24.77 6.93
N ASP A 176 3.62 26.04 7.35
CA ASP A 176 4.72 26.81 7.95
C ASP A 176 4.18 27.80 9.02
N PHE A 177 5.11 28.43 9.73
CA PHE A 177 4.84 29.52 10.64
C PHE A 177 4.70 30.85 9.88
N HIS A 178 3.59 31.54 10.10
CA HIS A 178 3.30 32.84 9.51
C HIS A 178 3.21 33.92 10.57
N GLN A 179 3.55 35.15 10.18
CA GLN A 179 3.56 36.36 11.02
C GLN A 179 4.52 36.23 12.23
N ARG A 180 4.42 37.16 13.18
CA ARG A 180 5.30 37.22 14.37
C ARG A 180 4.52 37.73 15.61
N GLY A 181 5.05 37.38 16.78
CA GLY A 181 4.49 37.77 18.07
C GLY A 181 3.07 37.26 18.30
N MET A 182 2.19 38.05 18.84
CA MET A 182 0.80 37.68 19.14
C MET A 182 -0.01 37.26 17.88
N LYS A 183 0.42 37.68 16.71
CA LYS A 183 -0.23 37.33 15.43
C LYS A 183 0.32 36.06 14.78
N SER A 184 1.29 35.39 15.43
CA SER A 184 1.86 34.15 14.90
C SER A 184 0.79 33.10 14.68
N MET A 185 0.80 32.44 13.54
CA MET A 185 -0.13 31.39 13.17
C MET A 185 0.55 30.31 12.33
N ILE A 186 -0.02 29.14 12.32
CA ILE A 186 0.31 28.09 11.34
C ILE A 186 -0.59 28.31 10.13
N GLY A 187 -0.04 28.16 8.96
CA GLY A 187 -0.78 28.32 7.71
C GLY A 187 -0.01 27.79 6.50
N THR A 188 -0.50 28.15 5.34
CA THR A 188 0.08 27.82 4.03
C THR A 188 0.78 29.05 3.43
N ALA A 189 1.67 28.86 2.46
CA ALA A 189 2.30 29.95 1.74
C ALA A 189 1.23 30.91 1.17
N ASN A 190 1.41 32.23 1.40
CA ASN A 190 0.49 33.28 0.94
C ASN A 190 -0.97 33.14 1.41
N GLN A 191 -1.27 32.28 2.40
CA GLN A 191 -2.63 31.96 2.83
C GLN A 191 -3.51 31.32 1.72
N GLU A 192 -2.88 30.70 0.74
CA GLU A 192 -3.57 29.92 -0.28
C GLU A 192 -4.17 28.63 0.30
N PRO A 193 -5.16 28.01 -0.33
CA PRO A 193 -5.66 26.69 0.09
C PRO A 193 -4.53 25.68 0.24
N LEU A 194 -4.65 24.77 1.22
CA LEU A 194 -3.63 23.77 1.52
C LEU A 194 -3.41 22.82 0.34
N ASP A 195 -2.34 23.01 -0.41
CA ASP A 195 -1.86 22.08 -1.46
C ASP A 195 -0.95 21.03 -0.83
N CYS A 196 -1.46 19.80 -0.68
CA CYS A 196 -0.75 18.72 0.00
C CYS A 196 -1.14 17.32 -0.52
N GLU A 197 -0.54 16.27 0.06
CA GLU A 197 -0.87 14.86 -0.23
C GLU A 197 -2.03 14.32 0.63
N PHE A 198 -2.69 15.12 1.42
CA PHE A 198 -3.83 14.76 2.29
C PHE A 198 -3.56 13.53 3.19
N CYS A 199 -2.34 13.40 3.72
CA CYS A 199 -1.96 12.28 4.57
C CYS A 199 -2.55 12.34 6.00
N GLY A 200 -2.99 13.51 6.46
CA GLY A 200 -3.54 13.75 7.80
C GLY A 200 -2.54 13.62 8.96
N GLN A 201 -1.22 13.62 8.70
CA GLN A 201 -0.21 13.57 9.77
C GLN A 201 -0.32 14.78 10.69
N CYS A 202 -0.61 15.96 10.15
CA CYS A 202 -0.83 17.18 10.91
C CYS A 202 -1.99 17.05 11.93
N ILE A 203 -3.06 16.30 11.57
CA ILE A 203 -4.17 15.98 12.50
C ILE A 203 -3.68 15.03 13.60
N THR A 204 -2.92 13.98 13.21
CA THR A 204 -2.44 12.95 14.16
C THR A 204 -1.56 13.53 15.24
N VAL A 205 -0.58 14.36 14.86
CA VAL A 205 0.39 14.92 15.81
C VAL A 205 -0.12 16.15 16.57
N CYS A 206 -1.26 16.71 16.16
CA CYS A 206 -1.80 17.91 16.83
C CYS A 206 -2.22 17.57 18.28
N PRO A 207 -1.60 18.19 19.31
CA PRO A 207 -1.90 17.87 20.72
C PRO A 207 -3.23 18.46 21.19
N THR A 208 -3.81 19.37 20.40
CA THR A 208 -5.09 20.04 20.70
C THR A 208 -6.09 19.82 19.59
N GLY A 209 -7.31 20.35 19.73
CA GLY A 209 -8.33 20.32 18.67
C GLY A 209 -8.15 21.41 17.60
N ALA A 210 -6.91 21.82 17.31
CA ALA A 210 -6.64 22.85 16.31
C ALA A 210 -6.76 22.34 14.87
N LEU A 211 -6.31 21.12 14.59
CA LEU A 211 -6.44 20.48 13.27
C LEU A 211 -7.36 19.26 13.40
N MET A 212 -8.46 19.28 12.66
CA MET A 212 -9.54 18.32 12.79
C MET A 212 -9.89 17.70 11.44
N ASP A 213 -10.30 16.44 11.46
CA ASP A 213 -10.78 15.68 10.32
C ASP A 213 -12.23 16.06 9.97
N MET A 214 -12.45 16.68 8.83
CA MET A 214 -13.80 17.04 8.34
C MET A 214 -14.57 15.84 7.79
N SER A 215 -13.90 14.77 7.40
CA SER A 215 -14.53 13.57 6.86
C SER A 215 -15.12 12.65 7.93
N SER A 216 -14.85 12.92 9.20
CA SER A 216 -15.35 12.12 10.32
C SER A 216 -16.89 12.05 10.30
N GLN A 217 -17.42 10.81 10.22
CA GLN A 217 -18.86 10.56 10.16
C GLN A 217 -19.57 10.83 11.49
N GLU A 218 -18.84 10.76 12.59
CA GLU A 218 -19.34 10.98 13.94
C GLU A 218 -18.36 11.90 14.69
N ARG A 219 -18.90 12.87 15.41
CA ARG A 219 -18.12 13.78 16.26
C ARG A 219 -18.47 13.60 17.73
N GLY A 220 -17.64 14.11 18.64
CA GLY A 220 -17.86 14.11 20.07
C GLY A 220 -16.64 13.68 20.87
N LEU A 221 -16.84 13.53 22.17
CA LEU A 221 -15.78 13.19 23.13
C LEU A 221 -15.13 11.85 22.77
N ALA A 222 -13.80 11.79 22.81
CA ALA A 222 -13.03 10.60 22.46
C ALA A 222 -13.40 9.36 23.28
N ALA A 223 -13.77 9.53 24.54
CA ALA A 223 -14.24 8.44 25.40
C ALA A 223 -15.51 7.73 24.91
N LEU A 224 -16.23 8.31 23.94
CA LEU A 224 -17.42 7.71 23.36
C LEU A 224 -17.12 6.78 22.17
N PHE A 225 -15.86 6.72 21.72
CA PHE A 225 -15.44 5.88 20.61
C PHE A 225 -14.78 4.60 21.10
N LYS A 226 -15.13 3.49 20.45
CA LYS A 226 -14.40 2.23 20.58
C LYS A 226 -13.32 2.20 19.52
N THR A 227 -12.08 1.94 19.92
CA THR A 227 -10.94 1.80 19.03
C THR A 227 -10.67 0.32 18.74
N ASN A 228 -10.56 -0.02 17.45
CA ASN A 228 -10.20 -1.34 16.97
C ASN A 228 -8.95 -1.22 16.10
N HIS A 229 -8.00 -2.15 16.27
CA HIS A 229 -6.79 -2.21 15.47
C HIS A 229 -6.99 -3.18 14.32
N SER A 230 -6.68 -2.76 13.10
CA SER A 230 -6.80 -3.59 11.90
C SER A 230 -5.76 -3.20 10.85
N ILE A 231 -5.91 -3.73 9.65
CA ILE A 231 -5.04 -3.44 8.50
C ILE A 231 -5.83 -2.67 7.45
N CYS A 232 -5.20 -1.69 6.84
CA CYS A 232 -5.76 -0.91 5.74
C CYS A 232 -6.03 -1.81 4.53
N GLY A 233 -7.25 -1.78 4.01
CA GLY A 233 -7.72 -2.63 2.92
C GLY A 233 -7.51 -2.06 1.51
N TYR A 234 -6.53 -1.17 1.28
CA TYR A 234 -6.30 -0.56 -0.02
C TYR A 234 -5.10 -1.15 -0.76
N CYS A 235 -3.89 -0.65 -0.52
CA CYS A 235 -2.70 -1.11 -1.24
C CYS A 235 -1.90 -2.18 -0.47
N SER A 236 -0.98 -2.82 -1.15
CA SER A 236 -0.17 -3.93 -0.63
C SER A 236 0.91 -3.52 0.39
N TRP A 237 1.03 -2.24 0.74
CA TRP A 237 1.98 -1.82 1.77
C TRP A 237 1.67 -2.43 3.14
N GLY A 238 0.38 -2.61 3.47
CA GLY A 238 -0.06 -3.28 4.71
C GLY A 238 -0.03 -2.38 5.94
N CYS A 239 -0.40 -1.10 5.81
CA CYS A 239 -0.46 -0.17 6.94
C CYS A 239 -1.41 -0.64 8.03
N THR A 240 -0.98 -0.57 9.29
CA THR A 240 -1.87 -0.70 10.44
C THR A 240 -2.72 0.55 10.60
N VAL A 241 -3.97 0.37 10.99
CA VAL A 241 -4.93 1.45 11.18
C VAL A 241 -5.74 1.22 12.45
N GLN A 242 -5.98 2.29 13.21
CA GLN A 242 -6.99 2.31 14.26
C GLN A 242 -8.32 2.75 13.65
N ILE A 243 -9.34 1.94 13.82
CA ILE A 243 -10.70 2.21 13.37
C ILE A 243 -11.51 2.63 14.58
N GLU A 244 -11.87 3.90 14.65
CA GLU A 244 -12.72 4.43 15.71
C GLU A 244 -14.18 4.29 15.31
N THR A 245 -14.97 3.67 16.19
CA THR A 245 -16.40 3.39 15.98
C THR A 245 -17.23 3.94 17.10
N LYS A 246 -18.47 4.33 16.76
CA LYS A 246 -19.50 4.76 17.71
C LYS A 246 -20.83 4.17 17.29
N LYS A 247 -21.50 3.43 18.23
CA LYS A 247 -22.77 2.77 17.95
C LYS A 247 -22.74 1.91 16.67
N ASN A 248 -21.71 1.10 16.49
CA ASN A 248 -21.50 0.23 15.31
C ASN A 248 -21.31 0.98 13.98
N LYS A 249 -21.00 2.26 14.00
CA LYS A 249 -20.64 3.04 12.82
C LYS A 249 -19.18 3.42 12.88
N VAL A 250 -18.47 3.30 11.76
CA VAL A 250 -17.11 3.83 11.62
C VAL A 250 -17.19 5.35 11.64
N ALA A 251 -16.48 5.96 12.58
CA ALA A 251 -16.38 7.40 12.68
C ALA A 251 -15.23 7.94 11.82
N ARG A 252 -14.04 7.35 11.99
CA ARG A 252 -12.82 7.77 11.29
C ARG A 252 -11.73 6.70 11.39
N PHE A 253 -10.73 6.83 10.54
CA PHE A 253 -9.49 6.05 10.60
C PHE A 253 -8.37 6.93 11.16
N VAL A 254 -7.58 6.38 12.09
CA VAL A 254 -6.47 7.07 12.75
C VAL A 254 -5.20 6.23 12.60
N GLY A 255 -4.05 6.89 12.49
CA GLY A 255 -2.76 6.20 12.49
C GLY A 255 -2.50 5.54 13.84
N ASP A 256 -2.12 4.27 13.83
CA ASP A 256 -1.80 3.54 15.04
C ASP A 256 -0.37 3.85 15.51
N GLU A 257 -0.25 4.79 16.44
CA GLU A 257 1.02 5.14 17.09
C GLU A 257 1.32 4.27 18.33
N THR A 258 0.35 3.49 18.79
CA THR A 258 0.46 2.67 20.00
C THR A 258 0.98 1.27 19.72
N ASN A 259 0.71 0.75 18.51
CA ASN A 259 1.14 -0.57 18.09
C ASN A 259 2.60 -0.53 17.62
N ASN A 260 3.51 -0.99 18.49
CA ASN A 260 4.94 -1.11 18.15
C ASN A 260 5.23 -2.12 17.00
N LEU A 261 4.20 -2.80 16.50
CA LEU A 261 4.29 -3.79 15.43
C LEU A 261 3.76 -3.25 14.10
N GLY A 262 3.28 -2.02 14.07
CA GLY A 262 2.82 -1.37 12.85
C GLY A 262 3.97 -1.06 11.91
N ILE A 263 3.85 -1.50 10.67
CA ILE A 263 4.88 -1.30 9.64
C ILE A 263 4.95 0.13 9.11
N ASN A 264 3.98 0.95 9.43
CA ASN A 264 3.83 2.34 8.99
C ASN A 264 4.03 3.37 10.11
N GLU A 265 4.37 2.93 11.32
CA GLU A 265 4.60 3.81 12.48
C GLU A 265 3.49 4.87 12.69
N GLY A 266 2.24 4.51 12.44
CA GLY A 266 1.09 5.41 12.49
C GLY A 266 0.96 6.37 11.30
N ASN A 267 1.84 6.32 10.31
CA ASN A 267 1.71 7.10 9.10
C ASN A 267 0.62 6.50 8.19
N LEU A 268 -0.25 7.33 7.65
CA LEU A 268 -1.27 6.94 6.68
C LEU A 268 -1.19 7.84 5.45
N CYS A 269 -1.73 7.39 4.35
CA CYS A 269 -1.99 8.21 3.16
C CYS A 269 -3.46 8.65 3.13
N ALA A 270 -3.83 9.47 2.15
CA ALA A 270 -5.21 9.93 1.97
C ALA A 270 -6.23 8.76 1.96
N LYS A 271 -5.95 7.69 1.20
CA LYS A 271 -6.81 6.48 1.15
C LYS A 271 -6.98 5.84 2.53
N GLY A 272 -5.87 5.60 3.23
CA GLY A 272 -5.88 4.95 4.55
C GLY A 272 -6.47 5.83 5.66
N ARG A 273 -6.47 7.15 5.50
CA ARG A 273 -7.01 8.11 6.47
C ARG A 273 -8.48 8.43 6.22
N PHE A 274 -8.84 8.77 5.00
CA PHE A 274 -10.13 9.35 4.65
C PHE A 274 -11.01 8.40 3.84
N GLY A 275 -10.51 7.22 3.49
CA GLY A 275 -11.25 6.23 2.70
C GLY A 275 -12.36 5.48 3.43
N HIS A 276 -12.62 5.77 4.71
CA HIS A 276 -13.62 5.04 5.52
C HIS A 276 -15.06 5.17 5.02
N GLY A 277 -15.36 6.15 4.16
CA GLY A 277 -16.69 6.36 3.59
C GLY A 277 -17.27 5.16 2.85
N ILE A 278 -16.43 4.22 2.40
CA ILE A 278 -16.88 2.98 1.77
C ILE A 278 -17.69 2.07 2.70
N VAL A 279 -17.54 2.18 4.02
CA VAL A 279 -18.16 1.24 4.95
C VAL A 279 -19.67 1.46 5.07
N HIS A 280 -20.09 2.72 5.12
CA HIS A 280 -21.49 3.11 5.34
C HIS A 280 -22.11 3.83 4.14
N ASN A 281 -21.57 3.63 2.94
CA ASN A 281 -22.12 4.21 1.73
C ASN A 281 -23.50 3.62 1.40
N GLU A 282 -24.44 4.47 1.03
CA GLU A 282 -25.83 4.08 0.74
C GLU A 282 -25.98 3.20 -0.51
N ASN A 283 -24.99 3.24 -1.41
CA ASN A 283 -24.97 2.47 -2.65
C ASN A 283 -24.52 1.01 -2.46
N ARG A 284 -24.29 0.57 -1.23
CA ARG A 284 -23.99 -0.85 -0.96
C ARG A 284 -25.16 -1.74 -1.34
N ILE A 285 -24.84 -2.90 -1.90
CA ILE A 285 -25.84 -3.97 -2.14
C ILE A 285 -26.39 -4.40 -0.78
N LYS A 286 -27.73 -4.44 -0.67
CA LYS A 286 -28.42 -4.62 0.62
C LYS A 286 -28.89 -6.05 0.87
N SER A 287 -29.19 -6.79 -0.19
CA SER A 287 -29.73 -8.14 -0.17
C SER A 287 -29.21 -8.93 -1.38
N PRO A 288 -29.27 -10.27 -1.37
CA PRO A 288 -29.00 -11.07 -2.56
C PRO A 288 -29.96 -10.71 -3.70
N LEU A 289 -29.41 -10.66 -4.93
CA LEU A 289 -30.17 -10.27 -6.13
C LEU A 289 -30.09 -11.35 -7.20
N ILE A 290 -31.21 -11.65 -7.86
CA ILE A 290 -31.27 -12.51 -9.05
C ILE A 290 -31.74 -11.68 -10.24
N ASN A 291 -31.04 -11.83 -11.36
CA ASN A 291 -31.42 -11.18 -12.63
C ASN A 291 -32.53 -11.99 -13.32
N VAL A 292 -33.67 -11.38 -13.50
CA VAL A 292 -34.83 -11.97 -14.22
C VAL A 292 -35.12 -11.09 -15.41
N GLY A 293 -34.71 -11.51 -16.59
CA GLY A 293 -35.01 -10.81 -17.83
C GLY A 293 -34.39 -9.41 -17.88
N GLY A 294 -33.18 -9.19 -17.33
CA GLY A 294 -32.48 -7.91 -17.31
C GLY A 294 -32.82 -7.01 -16.12
N THR A 295 -33.66 -7.49 -15.19
CA THR A 295 -34.03 -6.74 -13.97
C THR A 295 -33.61 -7.53 -12.73
N PHE A 296 -32.87 -6.89 -11.82
CA PHE A 296 -32.48 -7.48 -10.56
C PHE A 296 -33.65 -7.47 -9.56
N LYS A 297 -33.93 -8.63 -8.96
CA LYS A 297 -34.93 -8.81 -7.91
C LYS A 297 -34.26 -9.30 -6.63
N GLU A 298 -34.68 -8.75 -5.50
CA GLU A 298 -34.28 -9.23 -4.19
C GLU A 298 -34.82 -10.63 -3.92
N VAL A 299 -33.96 -11.49 -3.37
CA VAL A 299 -34.30 -12.85 -2.96
C VAL A 299 -33.71 -13.15 -1.59
N SER A 300 -34.15 -14.26 -0.98
CA SER A 300 -33.54 -14.74 0.27
C SER A 300 -32.14 -15.32 0.02
N TRP A 301 -31.33 -15.38 1.07
CA TRP A 301 -30.02 -16.05 1.01
C TRP A 301 -30.17 -17.52 0.62
N ASP A 302 -31.15 -18.22 1.20
CA ASP A 302 -31.36 -19.65 0.92
C ASP A 302 -31.72 -19.88 -0.55
N GLU A 303 -32.58 -19.04 -1.12
CA GLU A 303 -32.92 -19.10 -2.54
C GLU A 303 -31.71 -18.82 -3.44
N ALA A 304 -30.91 -17.82 -3.12
CA ALA A 304 -29.71 -17.48 -3.89
C ALA A 304 -28.68 -18.62 -3.84
N ILE A 305 -28.36 -19.12 -2.65
CA ILE A 305 -27.38 -20.21 -2.46
C ILE A 305 -27.84 -21.49 -3.13
N GLN A 306 -29.13 -21.88 -2.93
CA GLN A 306 -29.66 -23.09 -3.57
C GLN A 306 -29.63 -23.00 -5.10
N THR A 307 -29.98 -21.81 -5.66
CA THR A 307 -29.92 -21.59 -7.11
C THR A 307 -28.49 -21.74 -7.64
N ILE A 308 -27.49 -21.21 -6.93
CA ILE A 308 -26.09 -21.34 -7.31
C ILE A 308 -25.66 -22.81 -7.31
N VAL A 309 -25.94 -23.51 -6.22
CA VAL A 309 -25.57 -24.93 -6.06
C VAL A 309 -26.22 -25.80 -7.11
N ASP A 310 -27.51 -25.64 -7.35
CA ASP A 310 -28.23 -26.38 -8.41
C ASP A 310 -27.60 -26.18 -9.79
N ARG A 311 -27.20 -24.94 -10.08
CA ARG A 311 -26.52 -24.59 -11.35
C ARG A 311 -25.15 -25.20 -11.47
N VAL A 312 -24.33 -25.16 -10.39
CA VAL A 312 -23.02 -25.81 -10.36
C VAL A 312 -23.15 -27.30 -10.58
N GLN A 313 -24.02 -27.98 -9.83
CA GLN A 313 -24.25 -29.42 -9.95
C GLN A 313 -24.73 -29.82 -11.36
N ALA A 314 -25.70 -29.08 -11.88
CA ALA A 314 -26.18 -29.32 -13.26
C ALA A 314 -25.09 -29.11 -14.31
N THR A 315 -24.22 -28.11 -14.12
CA THR A 315 -23.08 -27.81 -15.01
C THR A 315 -22.05 -28.93 -14.98
N ILE A 316 -21.64 -29.36 -13.78
CA ILE A 316 -20.69 -30.47 -13.59
C ILE A 316 -21.23 -31.77 -14.20
N ASN A 317 -22.48 -32.11 -13.91
CA ASN A 317 -23.11 -33.35 -14.40
C ASN A 317 -23.24 -33.36 -15.94
N ARG A 318 -23.46 -32.19 -16.56
CA ARG A 318 -23.68 -32.09 -18.01
C ARG A 318 -22.38 -31.94 -18.81
N SER A 319 -21.42 -31.20 -18.29
CA SER A 319 -20.28 -30.66 -19.06
C SER A 319 -18.91 -30.93 -18.41
N GLY A 320 -18.88 -31.47 -17.20
CA GLY A 320 -17.65 -31.73 -16.44
C GLY A 320 -17.20 -30.54 -15.54
N PRO A 321 -16.41 -30.82 -14.51
CA PRO A 321 -15.96 -29.83 -13.53
C PRO A 321 -15.06 -28.75 -14.15
N GLU A 322 -14.35 -29.04 -15.24
CA GLU A 322 -13.49 -28.11 -15.96
C GLU A 322 -14.24 -26.96 -16.63
N THR A 323 -15.58 -26.99 -16.67
CA THR A 323 -16.43 -25.92 -17.21
C THR A 323 -16.93 -24.97 -16.14
N VAL A 324 -16.59 -25.24 -14.88
CA VAL A 324 -16.88 -24.40 -13.70
C VAL A 324 -15.64 -23.65 -13.29
N ALA A 325 -15.70 -22.34 -13.30
CA ALA A 325 -14.55 -21.47 -13.05
C ALA A 325 -14.78 -20.44 -11.94
N GLY A 326 -13.67 -19.92 -11.37
CA GLY A 326 -13.73 -18.89 -10.35
C GLY A 326 -12.59 -17.86 -10.44
N ILE A 327 -12.92 -16.62 -10.10
CA ILE A 327 -11.96 -15.52 -9.91
C ILE A 327 -12.03 -15.06 -8.46
N SER A 328 -10.94 -15.23 -7.72
CA SER A 328 -10.82 -14.82 -6.32
C SER A 328 -10.21 -13.43 -6.18
N GLY A 329 -10.63 -12.68 -5.18
CA GLY A 329 -10.29 -11.28 -5.01
C GLY A 329 -9.04 -11.03 -4.16
N GLU A 330 -8.32 -9.99 -4.56
CA GLU A 330 -7.15 -9.48 -3.83
C GLU A 330 -7.53 -8.69 -2.56
N LYS A 331 -8.82 -8.51 -2.30
CA LYS A 331 -9.38 -7.85 -1.10
C LYS A 331 -10.04 -8.83 -0.12
N LEU A 332 -10.08 -10.11 -0.48
CA LEU A 332 -10.45 -11.19 0.41
C LEU A 332 -9.30 -11.49 1.38
N THR A 333 -9.61 -11.99 2.58
CA THR A 333 -8.60 -12.44 3.54
C THR A 333 -7.87 -13.69 3.03
N ASN A 334 -6.76 -14.06 3.65
CA ASN A 334 -6.06 -15.30 3.33
C ASN A 334 -6.98 -16.52 3.53
N GLU A 335 -7.75 -16.49 4.61
CA GLU A 335 -8.69 -17.54 4.99
C GLU A 335 -9.82 -17.66 3.96
N GLU A 336 -10.38 -16.54 3.51
CA GLU A 336 -11.41 -16.51 2.48
C GLU A 336 -10.88 -17.00 1.13
N ASN A 337 -9.67 -16.56 0.74
CA ASN A 337 -9.00 -17.06 -0.47
C ASN A 337 -8.69 -18.57 -0.39
N TYR A 338 -8.27 -19.05 0.79
CA TYR A 338 -8.05 -20.48 1.00
C TYR A 338 -9.34 -21.28 0.86
N LEU A 339 -10.45 -20.80 1.45
CA LEU A 339 -11.76 -21.44 1.30
C LEU A 339 -12.27 -21.41 -0.13
N PHE A 340 -12.07 -20.31 -0.85
CA PHE A 340 -12.46 -20.20 -2.25
C PHE A 340 -11.81 -21.31 -3.10
N GLN A 341 -10.47 -21.43 -3.05
CA GLN A 341 -9.78 -22.44 -3.84
C GLN A 341 -10.10 -23.86 -3.36
N LYS A 342 -10.33 -24.07 -2.04
CA LYS A 342 -10.76 -25.34 -1.47
C LYS A 342 -12.16 -25.72 -1.96
N LEU A 343 -13.10 -24.76 -2.04
CA LEU A 343 -14.45 -24.98 -2.61
C LEU A 343 -14.37 -25.47 -4.06
N PHE A 344 -13.57 -24.80 -4.90
CA PHE A 344 -13.44 -25.18 -6.30
C PHE A 344 -12.72 -26.51 -6.48
N ARG A 345 -11.55 -26.69 -5.88
CA ARG A 345 -10.73 -27.90 -6.03
C ARG A 345 -11.28 -29.09 -5.29
N GLY A 346 -11.69 -28.88 -4.02
CA GLY A 346 -12.13 -29.95 -3.14
C GLY A 346 -13.60 -30.34 -3.32
N SER A 347 -14.49 -29.38 -3.58
CA SER A 347 -15.94 -29.66 -3.70
C SER A 347 -16.37 -29.81 -5.15
N TYR A 348 -16.01 -28.85 -6.01
CA TYR A 348 -16.44 -28.86 -7.41
C TYR A 348 -15.54 -29.70 -8.31
N GLY A 349 -14.34 -30.08 -7.86
CA GLY A 349 -13.36 -30.86 -8.63
C GLY A 349 -12.70 -30.05 -9.77
N SER A 350 -12.76 -28.71 -9.69
CA SER A 350 -12.24 -27.83 -10.75
C SER A 350 -10.97 -27.12 -10.32
N ASN A 351 -9.98 -27.05 -11.22
CA ASN A 351 -8.80 -26.19 -11.10
C ASN A 351 -8.89 -24.94 -12.01
N GLN A 352 -10.08 -24.61 -12.53
CA GLN A 352 -10.35 -23.39 -13.31
C GLN A 352 -10.46 -22.17 -12.40
N ILE A 353 -9.45 -21.90 -11.58
CA ILE A 353 -9.40 -20.79 -10.65
C ILE A 353 -8.26 -19.83 -10.97
N ASN A 354 -8.52 -18.55 -10.79
CA ASN A 354 -7.50 -17.53 -10.98
C ASN A 354 -7.80 -16.29 -10.10
N ASN A 355 -6.91 -15.32 -10.14
CA ASN A 355 -7.11 -13.98 -9.57
C ASN A 355 -6.61 -12.93 -10.58
N LEU A 356 -7.05 -11.67 -10.44
CA LEU A 356 -6.74 -10.64 -11.44
C LEU A 356 -5.24 -10.32 -11.52
N ALA A 357 -4.51 -10.34 -10.41
CA ALA A 357 -3.07 -10.11 -10.42
C ALA A 357 -2.34 -11.17 -11.24
N ASN A 358 -2.70 -12.45 -11.07
CA ASN A 358 -2.10 -13.54 -11.83
C ASN A 358 -2.56 -13.55 -13.30
N MET A 359 -3.83 -13.26 -13.58
CA MET A 359 -4.34 -13.15 -14.96
C MET A 359 -3.64 -12.02 -15.74
N ARG A 360 -3.33 -10.92 -15.07
CA ARG A 360 -2.62 -9.79 -15.68
C ARG A 360 -1.14 -10.07 -15.88
N ALA A 361 -0.50 -10.72 -14.90
CA ALA A 361 0.94 -10.89 -14.85
C ALA A 361 1.35 -12.23 -14.20
N PRO A 362 1.10 -13.38 -14.86
CA PRO A 362 1.41 -14.71 -14.30
C PRO A 362 2.92 -14.88 -14.05
N TYR A 363 3.74 -14.15 -14.78
CA TYR A 363 5.19 -14.14 -14.62
C TYR A 363 5.68 -13.59 -13.27
N VAL A 364 4.85 -12.80 -12.52
CA VAL A 364 5.25 -12.26 -11.20
C VAL A 364 5.41 -13.40 -10.18
N ASN A 365 4.50 -14.37 -10.16
CA ASN A 365 4.59 -15.51 -9.25
C ASN A 365 5.81 -16.39 -9.58
N ARG A 366 6.05 -16.65 -10.88
CA ARG A 366 7.25 -17.36 -11.33
C ARG A 366 8.54 -16.62 -10.98
N PHE A 367 8.56 -15.30 -11.15
CA PHE A 367 9.68 -14.44 -10.74
C PHE A 367 9.96 -14.56 -9.24
N MET A 368 8.94 -14.50 -8.37
CA MET A 368 9.12 -14.65 -6.93
C MET A 368 9.68 -16.01 -6.54
N VAL A 369 9.18 -17.10 -7.14
CA VAL A 369 9.73 -18.46 -6.93
C VAL A 369 11.20 -18.49 -7.32
N ARG A 370 11.55 -17.96 -8.50
CA ARG A 370 12.96 -17.88 -8.96
C ARG A 370 13.84 -17.03 -8.04
N CYS A 371 13.32 -15.94 -7.47
CA CYS A 371 14.05 -15.17 -6.46
C CYS A 371 14.41 -16.05 -5.25
N PHE A 372 13.44 -16.82 -4.73
CA PHE A 372 13.66 -17.71 -3.58
C PHE A 372 14.63 -18.85 -3.90
N GLU A 373 14.53 -19.45 -5.09
CA GLU A 373 15.48 -20.46 -5.57
C GLU A 373 16.91 -19.93 -5.69
N ASN A 374 17.06 -18.62 -5.91
CA ASN A 374 18.35 -17.92 -5.93
C ASN A 374 18.80 -17.38 -4.55
N GLY A 375 18.06 -17.66 -3.48
CA GLY A 375 18.35 -17.13 -2.13
C GLY A 375 18.01 -15.67 -1.93
N ILE A 376 17.32 -15.06 -2.89
CA ILE A 376 16.93 -13.64 -2.85
C ILE A 376 15.52 -13.52 -2.30
N ASN A 377 15.33 -12.65 -1.32
CA ASN A 377 14.02 -12.42 -0.71
C ASN A 377 13.79 -10.93 -0.42
N SER A 378 12.61 -10.59 0.13
CA SER A 378 12.30 -9.24 0.61
C SER A 378 12.54 -9.14 2.12
N LYS A 379 13.23 -8.10 2.54
CA LYS A 379 13.26 -7.68 3.95
C LYS A 379 11.96 -6.93 4.28
N PRO A 380 11.66 -6.73 5.59
CA PRO A 380 10.53 -5.91 6.00
C PRO A 380 10.56 -4.50 5.41
N VAL A 381 9.39 -3.93 5.09
CA VAL A 381 9.28 -2.52 4.61
C VAL A 381 9.85 -1.52 5.62
N THR A 382 9.85 -1.87 6.90
CA THR A 382 10.37 -1.04 8.00
C THR A 382 11.88 -0.87 7.98
N GLU A 383 12.60 -1.70 7.26
CA GLU A 383 14.07 -1.60 7.14
C GLU A 383 14.50 -0.76 5.93
N MET A 384 13.59 -0.49 4.99
CA MET A 384 13.89 0.23 3.74
C MET A 384 14.52 1.61 3.98
N GLU A 385 14.05 2.37 4.97
CA GLU A 385 14.57 3.70 5.28
C GLU A 385 15.99 3.72 5.88
N LYS A 386 16.56 2.54 6.20
CA LYS A 386 17.91 2.38 6.76
C LYS A 386 18.87 1.73 5.77
N SER A 387 18.40 1.44 4.57
CA SER A 387 19.23 0.85 3.51
C SER A 387 20.29 1.82 2.98
N ASP A 388 21.28 1.30 2.30
CA ASP A 388 22.28 2.14 1.63
C ASP A 388 21.72 2.75 0.35
N VAL A 389 20.91 1.97 -0.40
CA VAL A 389 20.30 2.41 -1.65
C VAL A 389 18.91 1.80 -1.86
N ILE A 390 17.99 2.64 -2.35
CA ILE A 390 16.68 2.23 -2.85
C ILE A 390 16.65 2.47 -4.35
N PHE A 391 16.50 1.39 -5.12
CA PHE A 391 16.29 1.46 -6.55
C PHE A 391 14.80 1.25 -6.84
N VAL A 392 14.10 2.33 -7.21
CA VAL A 392 12.68 2.34 -7.60
C VAL A 392 12.61 2.15 -9.11
N PHE A 393 12.01 1.07 -9.56
CA PHE A 393 11.87 0.73 -10.97
C PHE A 393 10.41 0.66 -11.38
N ASN A 394 10.02 1.44 -12.38
CA ASN A 394 8.64 1.49 -12.92
C ASN A 394 7.56 1.64 -11.84
N SER A 395 7.79 2.50 -10.88
CA SER A 395 6.81 2.89 -9.87
C SER A 395 6.72 4.41 -9.76
N ASP A 396 5.51 4.93 -9.82
CA ASP A 396 5.19 6.24 -9.25
C ASP A 396 4.96 6.04 -7.75
N LEU A 397 6.08 5.88 -7.02
CA LEU A 397 6.08 5.49 -5.61
C LEU A 397 5.14 6.33 -4.72
N PRO A 398 5.06 7.67 -4.85
CA PRO A 398 4.12 8.49 -4.07
C PRO A 398 2.64 8.20 -4.38
N SER A 399 2.31 7.81 -5.59
CA SER A 399 0.93 7.49 -5.99
C SER A 399 0.56 6.05 -5.67
N GLU A 400 1.46 5.12 -5.92
CA GLU A 400 1.24 3.68 -5.75
C GLU A 400 1.28 3.26 -4.28
N TYR A 401 2.37 3.64 -3.58
CA TYR A 401 2.64 3.33 -2.19
C TYR A 401 3.01 4.59 -1.40
N PRO A 402 2.08 5.51 -1.11
CA PRO A 402 2.42 6.82 -0.54
C PRO A 402 3.22 6.75 0.76
N VAL A 403 2.94 5.76 1.63
CA VAL A 403 3.71 5.53 2.87
C VAL A 403 5.11 5.00 2.55
N GLY A 404 5.28 4.22 1.49
CA GLY A 404 6.59 3.82 0.97
C GLY A 404 7.41 5.01 0.46
N GLY A 405 6.75 5.95 -0.22
CA GLY A 405 7.35 7.21 -0.61
C GLY A 405 7.87 8.02 0.59
N ASN A 406 7.12 8.02 1.71
CA ASN A 406 7.56 8.64 2.95
C ASN A 406 8.79 7.95 3.53
N SER A 407 8.82 6.62 3.56
CA SER A 407 9.97 5.86 4.06
C SER A 407 11.21 6.11 3.22
N ALA A 408 11.09 6.18 1.89
CA ALA A 408 12.20 6.53 1.00
C ALA A 408 12.72 7.96 1.27
N ARG A 409 11.81 8.96 1.38
CA ARG A 409 12.18 10.35 1.73
C ARG A 409 12.87 10.44 3.09
N LYS A 410 12.34 9.78 4.12
CA LYS A 410 12.97 9.71 5.45
C LYS A 410 14.35 9.10 5.37
N GLY A 411 14.51 8.00 4.63
CA GLY A 411 15.81 7.36 4.39
C GLY A 411 16.84 8.36 3.82
N ALA A 412 16.47 9.06 2.77
CA ALA A 412 17.36 10.05 2.15
C ALA A 412 17.72 11.22 3.09
N ILE A 413 16.73 11.76 3.84
CA ILE A 413 16.92 12.94 4.70
C ILE A 413 17.68 12.60 5.99
N PHE A 414 17.37 11.47 6.65
CA PHE A 414 17.83 11.20 8.01
C PHE A 414 18.92 10.14 8.11
N THR A 415 18.98 9.19 7.18
CA THR A 415 19.92 8.07 7.22
C THR A 415 20.97 8.13 6.09
N GLY A 416 20.79 8.98 5.10
CA GLY A 416 21.69 9.11 3.95
C GLY A 416 21.48 7.98 2.93
N THR A 417 20.31 7.38 2.88
CA THR A 417 19.94 6.40 1.86
C THR A 417 19.92 7.05 0.48
N ASP A 418 20.65 6.49 -0.47
CA ASP A 418 20.63 6.95 -1.86
C ASP A 418 19.36 6.49 -2.59
N ILE A 419 18.78 7.33 -3.43
CA ILE A 419 17.59 7.00 -4.21
C ILE A 419 17.89 7.03 -5.70
N ILE A 420 17.70 5.90 -6.38
CA ILE A 420 17.72 5.77 -7.83
C ILE A 420 16.29 5.56 -8.30
N ILE A 421 15.79 6.41 -9.21
CA ILE A 421 14.46 6.24 -9.81
C ILE A 421 14.62 6.01 -11.30
N ALA A 422 14.09 4.88 -11.78
CA ALA A 422 14.00 4.53 -13.19
C ALA A 422 12.53 4.41 -13.61
N ASN A 423 12.08 5.32 -14.44
CA ASN A 423 10.71 5.35 -14.95
C ASN A 423 10.65 6.18 -16.23
N PRO A 424 9.88 5.79 -17.26
CA PRO A 424 9.68 6.62 -18.46
C PRO A 424 9.14 8.00 -18.14
N ARG A 425 8.24 8.13 -17.17
CA ARG A 425 7.69 9.39 -16.66
C ARG A 425 8.56 9.93 -15.52
N LYS A 426 8.65 11.26 -15.38
CA LYS A 426 9.33 11.87 -14.24
C LYS A 426 8.50 11.66 -12.96
N VAL A 427 8.96 10.82 -12.06
CA VAL A 427 8.33 10.62 -10.74
C VAL A 427 8.73 11.78 -9.82
N ILE A 428 7.75 12.44 -9.21
CA ILE A 428 7.98 13.55 -8.28
C ILE A 428 7.91 13.02 -6.85
N LEU A 429 9.07 12.92 -6.21
CA LEU A 429 9.15 12.88 -4.75
C LEU A 429 9.28 14.34 -4.31
N LYS A 430 8.26 14.94 -3.71
CA LYS A 430 8.37 16.31 -3.17
C LYS A 430 9.63 16.38 -2.29
N ASN A 431 10.41 17.44 -2.44
CA ASN A 431 11.79 17.58 -1.97
C ASN A 431 12.83 16.81 -2.82
N GLU A 432 12.94 17.21 -4.08
CA GLU A 432 13.79 16.57 -5.11
C GLU A 432 15.30 16.54 -4.81
N ALA A 433 15.77 17.32 -3.84
CA ALA A 433 17.18 17.36 -3.44
C ALA A 433 17.72 16.00 -2.94
N ASN A 434 16.84 15.05 -2.66
CA ASN A 434 17.20 13.75 -2.11
C ASN A 434 17.19 12.60 -3.13
N ILE A 435 17.04 12.90 -4.42
CA ILE A 435 17.13 11.88 -5.48
C ILE A 435 18.49 11.98 -6.13
N ASP A 436 19.32 10.96 -5.96
CA ASP A 436 20.69 10.95 -6.44
C ASP A 436 20.80 10.74 -7.95
N ILE A 437 19.96 9.80 -8.47
CA ILE A 437 20.01 9.43 -9.89
C ILE A 437 18.60 9.24 -10.43
N ARG A 438 18.29 9.92 -11.53
CA ARG A 438 17.09 9.73 -12.33
C ARG A 438 17.45 9.09 -13.66
N LEU A 439 16.75 8.01 -13.98
CA LEU A 439 16.82 7.30 -15.25
C LEU A 439 15.46 7.46 -15.93
N ASN A 440 15.27 8.56 -16.68
CA ASN A 440 14.08 8.75 -17.50
C ASN A 440 14.41 8.27 -18.90
N TYR A 441 13.73 7.25 -19.37
CA TYR A 441 14.03 6.54 -20.63
C TYR A 441 12.82 6.46 -21.54
N SER A 442 13.08 6.16 -22.82
CA SER A 442 12.04 5.95 -23.82
C SER A 442 11.17 4.76 -23.45
N LEU A 443 9.84 4.92 -23.50
CA LEU A 443 8.89 3.86 -23.20
C LEU A 443 9.15 2.60 -24.05
N GLY A 444 9.14 1.43 -23.40
CA GLY A 444 9.46 0.15 -24.03
C GLY A 444 10.96 -0.18 -24.11
N SER A 445 11.84 0.64 -23.51
CA SER A 445 13.27 0.35 -23.38
C SER A 445 13.68 -0.09 -21.96
N ASP A 446 12.74 -0.45 -21.15
CA ASP A 446 12.86 -0.76 -19.72
C ASP A 446 13.92 -1.84 -19.44
N ALA A 447 13.78 -3.00 -20.07
CA ALA A 447 14.73 -4.11 -19.93
C ALA A 447 16.15 -3.73 -20.44
N THR A 448 16.23 -2.86 -21.45
CA THR A 448 17.52 -2.38 -21.98
C THR A 448 18.32 -1.59 -20.94
N VAL A 449 17.65 -0.75 -20.15
CA VAL A 449 18.28 0.02 -19.05
C VAL A 449 18.92 -0.95 -18.05
N ILE A 450 18.17 -1.97 -17.60
CA ILE A 450 18.65 -2.92 -16.59
C ILE A 450 19.77 -3.81 -17.13
N ASN A 451 19.63 -4.27 -18.37
CA ASN A 451 20.66 -5.11 -19.02
C ASN A 451 21.97 -4.34 -19.19
N ARG A 452 21.91 -3.04 -19.54
CA ARG A 452 23.10 -2.18 -19.58
C ARG A 452 23.74 -2.02 -18.20
N ILE A 453 22.95 -1.76 -17.16
CA ILE A 453 23.46 -1.69 -15.77
C ILE A 453 24.18 -3.00 -15.41
N SER A 454 23.57 -4.15 -15.70
CA SER A 454 24.16 -5.49 -15.45
C SER A 454 25.49 -5.66 -16.18
N ARG A 455 25.52 -5.28 -17.46
CA ARG A 455 26.76 -5.32 -18.27
C ARG A 455 27.85 -4.42 -17.71
N ILE A 456 27.53 -3.20 -17.31
CA ILE A 456 28.50 -2.27 -16.71
C ILE A 456 29.13 -2.87 -15.45
N LEU A 457 28.35 -3.51 -14.58
CA LEU A 457 28.85 -4.16 -13.37
C LEU A 457 29.88 -5.25 -13.69
N ILE A 458 29.65 -6.01 -14.76
CA ILE A 458 30.55 -7.06 -15.24
C ILE A 458 31.81 -6.43 -15.85
N ASP A 459 31.66 -5.49 -16.80
CA ASP A 459 32.74 -4.88 -17.57
C ASP A 459 33.72 -4.11 -16.66
N GLN A 460 33.20 -3.48 -15.60
CA GLN A 460 34.01 -2.73 -14.62
C GLN A 460 34.58 -3.56 -13.47
N GLY A 461 34.27 -4.88 -13.43
CA GLY A 461 34.71 -5.76 -12.34
C GLY A 461 34.13 -5.37 -10.97
N THR A 462 32.96 -4.73 -10.94
CA THR A 462 32.26 -4.37 -9.69
C THR A 462 31.74 -5.61 -8.97
N VAL A 463 31.50 -6.71 -9.71
CA VAL A 463 31.08 -8.01 -9.21
C VAL A 463 32.18 -9.06 -9.42
N ASP A 464 32.35 -9.96 -8.44
CA ASP A 464 33.34 -11.05 -8.51
C ASP A 464 32.79 -12.21 -9.37
N ILE A 465 33.22 -12.24 -10.64
CA ILE A 465 32.80 -13.24 -11.61
C ILE A 465 33.16 -14.67 -11.17
N LYS A 466 34.28 -14.86 -10.43
CA LYS A 466 34.66 -16.20 -9.94
C LYS A 466 33.68 -16.73 -8.91
N LYS A 467 33.24 -15.88 -7.98
CA LYS A 467 32.19 -16.24 -7.00
C LYS A 467 30.90 -16.55 -7.71
N ILE A 468 30.48 -15.71 -8.69
CA ILE A 468 29.24 -15.93 -9.44
C ILE A 468 29.28 -17.28 -10.17
N LYS A 469 30.34 -17.58 -10.93
CA LYS A 469 30.47 -18.86 -11.67
C LYS A 469 30.48 -20.09 -10.75
N SER A 470 30.98 -19.97 -9.56
CA SER A 470 30.93 -21.06 -8.58
C SER A 470 29.54 -21.31 -8.02
N ALA A 471 28.69 -20.28 -7.94
CA ALA A 471 27.34 -20.35 -7.40
C ALA A 471 26.27 -20.61 -8.47
N VAL A 472 26.45 -20.05 -9.69
CA VAL A 472 25.44 -20.04 -10.75
C VAL A 472 26.06 -20.59 -12.06
N PRO A 473 25.73 -21.85 -12.42
CA PRO A 473 26.43 -22.56 -13.51
C PRO A 473 26.31 -21.92 -14.89
N ASN A 474 25.19 -21.28 -15.22
CA ASN A 474 24.91 -20.73 -16.56
C ASN A 474 25.32 -19.26 -16.73
N TYR A 475 26.32 -18.77 -15.95
CA TYR A 475 26.80 -17.38 -16.05
C TYR A 475 27.27 -17.01 -17.47
N ASP A 476 28.02 -17.88 -18.13
CA ASP A 476 28.63 -17.55 -19.44
C ASP A 476 27.56 -17.33 -20.53
N GLU A 477 26.48 -18.12 -20.52
CA GLU A 477 25.36 -17.94 -21.43
C GLU A 477 24.63 -16.62 -21.19
N MET A 478 24.38 -16.29 -19.91
CA MET A 478 23.78 -15.00 -19.54
C MET A 478 24.68 -13.83 -19.94
N ALA A 479 25.99 -13.89 -19.65
CA ALA A 479 26.94 -12.84 -19.99
C ALA A 479 27.01 -12.62 -21.52
N GLN A 480 26.93 -13.70 -22.31
CA GLN A 480 26.84 -13.63 -23.77
C GLN A 480 25.55 -12.93 -24.22
N SER A 481 24.41 -13.19 -23.57
CA SER A 481 23.13 -12.53 -23.88
C SER A 481 23.16 -11.02 -23.63
N LEU A 482 24.08 -10.52 -22.81
CA LEU A 482 24.29 -9.09 -22.57
C LEU A 482 25.15 -8.38 -23.66
N ALA A 483 25.76 -9.13 -24.60
CA ALA A 483 26.64 -8.55 -25.62
C ALA A 483 26.02 -7.42 -26.46
N PRO A 484 24.74 -7.43 -26.83
CA PRO A 484 24.10 -6.36 -27.60
C PRO A 484 23.98 -5.01 -26.86
N TYR A 485 23.99 -5.00 -25.53
CA TYR A 485 23.76 -3.81 -24.71
C TYR A 485 25.03 -2.97 -24.56
N THR A 486 25.58 -2.45 -25.67
CA THR A 486 26.72 -1.52 -25.67
C THR A 486 26.30 -0.11 -25.25
N ALA A 487 27.25 0.75 -24.89
CA ALA A 487 26.98 2.15 -24.55
C ALA A 487 26.18 2.87 -25.65
N GLU A 488 26.67 2.80 -26.88
CA GLU A 488 26.06 3.48 -28.03
C GLU A 488 24.66 2.92 -28.36
N ALA A 489 24.49 1.60 -28.40
CA ALA A 489 23.21 0.97 -28.69
C ALA A 489 22.17 1.30 -27.60
N THR A 490 22.60 1.31 -26.34
CA THR A 490 21.73 1.61 -25.21
C THR A 490 21.30 3.08 -25.21
N GLU A 491 22.26 4.02 -25.36
CA GLU A 491 21.95 5.44 -25.40
C GLU A 491 20.99 5.78 -26.54
N LYS A 492 21.21 5.22 -27.72
CA LYS A 492 20.29 5.39 -28.86
C LYS A 492 18.89 4.88 -28.58
N THR A 493 18.75 3.78 -27.84
CA THR A 493 17.44 3.13 -27.56
C THR A 493 16.72 3.82 -26.42
N THR A 494 17.45 4.12 -25.35
CA THR A 494 16.86 4.61 -24.09
C THR A 494 16.80 6.14 -23.98
N GLY A 495 17.70 6.84 -24.69
CA GLY A 495 17.89 8.28 -24.53
C GLY A 495 18.71 8.67 -23.30
N ILE A 496 19.23 7.70 -22.52
CA ILE A 496 20.07 7.95 -21.33
C ILE A 496 21.53 7.80 -21.69
N SER A 497 22.36 8.78 -21.30
CA SER A 497 23.81 8.68 -21.51
C SER A 497 24.43 7.55 -20.69
N ASP A 498 25.46 6.93 -21.23
CA ASP A 498 26.18 5.84 -20.56
C ASP A 498 26.84 6.27 -19.24
N GLU A 499 27.18 7.56 -19.11
CA GLU A 499 27.69 8.13 -17.86
C GLU A 499 26.69 8.02 -16.72
N VAL A 500 25.41 8.36 -16.98
CA VAL A 500 24.34 8.28 -15.98
C VAL A 500 24.05 6.83 -15.61
N LEU A 501 24.02 5.91 -16.59
CA LEU A 501 23.84 4.47 -16.34
C LEU A 501 25.03 3.90 -15.54
N THR A 502 26.23 4.34 -15.83
CA THR A 502 27.44 3.96 -15.08
C THR A 502 27.38 4.44 -13.62
N ARG A 503 26.89 5.65 -13.37
CA ARG A 503 26.68 6.13 -12.01
C ARG A 503 25.67 5.27 -11.26
N ALA A 504 24.55 4.93 -11.90
CA ALA A 504 23.54 4.07 -11.31
C ALA A 504 24.06 2.66 -11.01
N ALA A 505 24.76 2.05 -11.96
CA ALA A 505 25.39 0.74 -11.80
C ALA A 505 26.40 0.74 -10.63
N ASN A 506 27.28 1.72 -10.57
CA ASN A 506 28.27 1.83 -9.49
C ASN A 506 27.62 2.07 -8.13
N ARG A 507 26.57 2.92 -8.07
CA ARG A 507 25.85 3.18 -6.81
C ARG A 507 25.18 1.91 -6.31
N PHE A 508 24.43 1.21 -7.16
CA PHE A 508 23.74 -0.01 -6.79
C PHE A 508 24.70 -1.19 -6.53
N GLY A 509 25.77 -1.33 -7.33
CA GLY A 509 26.70 -2.46 -7.24
C GLY A 509 27.67 -2.42 -6.04
N ARG A 510 28.05 -1.22 -5.56
CA ARG A 510 29.08 -1.03 -4.52
C ARG A 510 28.53 -0.85 -3.11
N THR A 511 27.23 -0.70 -2.94
CA THR A 511 26.57 -0.62 -1.63
C THR A 511 26.35 -2.00 -1.04
N ALA A 512 26.17 -2.11 0.27
CA ALA A 512 25.99 -3.40 0.95
C ALA A 512 24.52 -3.78 1.14
N ASP A 513 23.66 -2.81 1.46
CA ASP A 513 22.23 -3.05 1.70
C ASP A 513 21.37 -2.38 0.63
N ARG A 514 20.85 -3.19 -0.28
CA ARG A 514 20.13 -2.76 -1.48
C ARG A 514 18.67 -3.09 -1.40
N TYR A 515 17.82 -2.14 -1.78
CA TYR A 515 16.39 -2.35 -1.95
C TYR A 515 16.02 -2.08 -3.40
N LEU A 516 15.37 -3.06 -4.04
CA LEU A 516 14.81 -2.97 -5.38
C LEU A 516 13.29 -3.01 -5.25
N LEU A 517 12.63 -1.86 -5.45
CA LEU A 517 11.18 -1.75 -5.48
C LEU A 517 10.71 -1.72 -6.93
N ILE A 518 9.86 -2.67 -7.29
CA ILE A 518 9.31 -2.82 -8.63
C ILE A 518 7.85 -2.39 -8.59
N GLY A 519 7.49 -1.42 -9.42
CA GLY A 519 6.13 -0.89 -9.49
C GLY A 519 5.25 -1.63 -10.49
N SER A 520 3.95 -1.34 -10.42
CA SER A 520 2.94 -1.96 -11.28
C SER A 520 2.93 -1.43 -12.72
N ASP A 521 3.69 -0.36 -13.02
CA ASP A 521 3.81 0.16 -14.40
C ASP A 521 4.40 -0.87 -15.37
N ILE A 522 5.15 -1.86 -14.87
CA ILE A 522 5.67 -2.96 -15.70
C ILE A 522 4.57 -3.75 -16.38
N PHE A 523 3.36 -3.80 -15.81
CA PHE A 523 2.24 -4.53 -16.39
C PHE A 523 1.73 -3.93 -17.70
N ASP A 524 2.05 -2.67 -17.94
CA ASP A 524 1.58 -1.90 -19.07
C ASP A 524 2.61 -1.76 -20.19
N THR A 525 3.81 -2.38 -20.01
CA THR A 525 4.93 -2.27 -20.95
C THR A 525 4.89 -3.31 -22.09
N GLY A 526 4.14 -4.40 -21.92
CA GLY A 526 4.19 -5.58 -22.81
C GLY A 526 5.49 -6.40 -22.73
N GLN A 527 6.42 -5.99 -21.88
CA GLN A 527 7.72 -6.62 -21.67
C GLN A 527 7.90 -7.04 -20.20
N GLY A 528 6.81 -7.16 -19.44
CA GLY A 528 6.88 -7.36 -17.99
C GLY A 528 7.71 -8.60 -17.58
N GLU A 529 7.64 -9.71 -18.32
CA GLU A 529 8.45 -10.90 -18.05
C GLU A 529 9.93 -10.64 -18.33
N ASP A 530 10.27 -9.99 -19.44
CA ASP A 530 11.65 -9.67 -19.82
C ASP A 530 12.27 -8.67 -18.81
N ILE A 531 11.49 -7.70 -18.36
CA ILE A 531 11.90 -6.74 -17.32
C ILE A 531 12.21 -7.48 -16.02
N LEU A 532 11.32 -8.36 -15.57
CA LEU A 532 11.55 -9.12 -14.34
C LEU A 532 12.73 -10.08 -14.46
N ASN A 533 12.93 -10.71 -15.62
CA ASN A 533 14.11 -11.54 -15.88
C ASN A 533 15.41 -10.71 -15.83
N ALA A 534 15.42 -9.51 -16.40
CA ALA A 534 16.56 -8.60 -16.33
C ALA A 534 16.85 -8.15 -14.88
N LEU A 535 15.81 -7.79 -14.12
CA LEU A 535 15.93 -7.41 -12.70
C LEU A 535 16.38 -8.58 -11.82
N LEU A 536 15.91 -9.80 -12.09
CA LEU A 536 16.39 -11.03 -11.44
C LEU A 536 17.87 -11.24 -11.69
N ASN A 537 18.31 -11.14 -12.96
CA ASN A 537 19.72 -11.29 -13.31
C ASN A 537 20.60 -10.25 -12.63
N LEU A 538 20.19 -8.97 -12.62
CA LEU A 538 20.86 -7.91 -11.90
C LEU A 538 20.98 -8.26 -10.40
N SER A 539 19.89 -8.76 -9.81
CA SER A 539 19.85 -9.14 -8.40
C SER A 539 20.75 -10.33 -8.08
N ILE A 540 20.79 -11.35 -8.96
CA ILE A 540 21.68 -12.51 -8.85
C ILE A 540 23.15 -12.07 -8.94
N LEU A 541 23.48 -11.17 -9.89
CA LEU A 541 24.83 -10.63 -10.05
C LEU A 541 25.34 -9.97 -8.76
N VAL A 542 24.53 -9.08 -8.15
CA VAL A 542 24.96 -8.39 -6.92
C VAL A 542 24.87 -9.28 -5.68
N HIS A 543 23.93 -10.26 -5.64
CA HIS A 543 23.78 -11.17 -4.51
C HIS A 543 24.98 -12.13 -4.36
N HIS A 544 25.43 -12.71 -5.47
CA HIS A 544 26.54 -13.65 -5.46
C HIS A 544 27.91 -13.02 -5.72
N GLY A 545 27.96 -11.88 -6.42
CA GLY A 545 29.21 -11.27 -6.86
C GLY A 545 29.65 -10.03 -6.09
N ALA A 546 28.81 -9.43 -5.29
CA ALA A 546 29.14 -8.26 -4.47
C ALA A 546 29.03 -8.57 -2.96
N GLU A 547 29.45 -7.64 -2.11
CA GLU A 547 29.22 -7.74 -0.68
C GLU A 547 27.78 -7.30 -0.35
N GLY A 548 27.21 -7.89 0.72
CA GLY A 548 25.91 -7.51 1.26
C GLY A 548 24.73 -8.28 0.67
N SER A 549 23.56 -7.64 0.65
CA SER A 549 22.30 -8.26 0.26
C SER A 549 21.49 -7.38 -0.70
N VAL A 550 20.58 -8.00 -1.45
CA VAL A 550 19.54 -7.32 -2.20
C VAL A 550 18.17 -7.79 -1.72
N SER A 551 17.28 -6.83 -1.50
CA SER A 551 15.90 -7.05 -1.08
C SER A 551 14.96 -6.65 -2.20
N ILE A 552 14.09 -7.56 -2.64
CA ILE A 552 13.18 -7.29 -3.76
C ILE A 552 11.77 -7.07 -3.23
N PHE A 553 11.16 -5.96 -3.62
CA PHE A 553 9.75 -5.65 -3.41
C PHE A 553 9.01 -5.88 -4.73
N PRO A 554 8.20 -6.94 -4.83
CA PRO A 554 7.52 -7.30 -6.07
C PRO A 554 6.36 -6.33 -6.36
N PRO A 555 5.93 -6.21 -7.62
CA PRO A 555 4.78 -5.41 -8.00
C PRO A 555 3.48 -6.07 -7.50
N ARG A 556 2.92 -5.56 -6.43
CA ARG A 556 1.65 -5.99 -5.81
C ARG A 556 0.77 -4.78 -5.56
N GLU A 557 -0.41 -4.71 -6.14
CA GLU A 557 -1.25 -3.51 -6.09
C GLU A 557 -2.14 -3.44 -4.84
N HIS A 558 -2.95 -4.48 -4.58
CA HIS A 558 -3.97 -4.46 -3.52
C HIS A 558 -3.52 -5.10 -2.22
N CYS A 559 -4.27 -4.85 -1.15
CA CYS A 559 -3.91 -5.19 0.24
C CYS A 559 -3.55 -6.66 0.47
N ASN A 560 -4.13 -7.59 -0.27
CA ASN A 560 -3.85 -9.03 -0.17
C ASN A 560 -3.43 -9.65 -1.51
N SER A 561 -2.87 -8.86 -2.45
CA SER A 561 -2.34 -9.40 -3.72
C SER A 561 -1.28 -10.47 -3.52
N GLN A 562 -0.53 -10.42 -2.42
CA GLN A 562 0.42 -11.48 -2.06
C GLN A 562 -0.33 -12.70 -1.53
N GLY A 563 -1.26 -12.51 -0.59
CA GLY A 563 -1.95 -13.61 0.08
C GLY A 563 -2.85 -14.44 -0.83
N VAL A 564 -3.54 -13.84 -1.82
CA VAL A 564 -4.36 -14.59 -2.78
C VAL A 564 -3.52 -15.58 -3.59
N ASN A 565 -2.27 -15.23 -3.89
CA ASN A 565 -1.33 -16.11 -4.56
C ASN A 565 -0.72 -17.14 -3.59
N ASP A 566 -0.40 -16.74 -2.36
CA ASP A 566 0.08 -17.66 -1.31
C ASP A 566 -0.93 -18.79 -1.02
N MET A 567 -2.23 -18.45 -1.05
CA MET A 567 -3.33 -19.40 -0.85
C MET A 567 -3.62 -20.26 -2.08
N GLY A 568 -2.89 -20.07 -3.19
CA GLY A 568 -3.01 -20.91 -4.38
C GLY A 568 -4.26 -20.63 -5.23
N CYS A 569 -4.83 -19.41 -5.20
CA CYS A 569 -5.89 -19.01 -6.13
C CYS A 569 -5.32 -18.72 -7.52
N THR A 570 -4.56 -19.66 -8.06
CA THR A 570 -3.92 -19.62 -9.36
C THR A 570 -3.98 -21.00 -10.02
N PRO A 571 -3.99 -21.09 -11.34
CA PRO A 571 -4.07 -22.39 -12.02
C PRO A 571 -2.78 -23.21 -11.94
N GLU A 572 -1.64 -22.57 -11.73
CA GLU A 572 -0.30 -23.17 -11.76
C GLU A 572 0.15 -23.73 -10.42
N PHE A 573 -0.33 -23.11 -9.32
CA PHE A 573 0.15 -23.41 -7.98
C PHE A 573 -0.97 -23.82 -7.02
N LEU A 574 -0.64 -24.79 -6.18
CA LEU A 574 -1.34 -25.11 -4.95
C LEU A 574 -0.93 -24.10 -3.84
N PRO A 575 -1.63 -24.03 -2.69
CA PRO A 575 -1.23 -23.22 -1.56
C PRO A 575 0.26 -23.38 -1.21
N GLY A 576 0.97 -22.25 -1.03
CA GLY A 576 2.40 -22.23 -0.75
C GLY A 576 3.31 -22.41 -1.96
N TYR A 577 2.87 -22.04 -3.15
CA TYR A 577 3.62 -22.10 -4.43
C TYR A 577 4.07 -23.50 -4.84
N ARG A 578 3.44 -24.55 -4.35
CA ARG A 578 3.70 -25.90 -4.83
C ARG A 578 3.05 -26.09 -6.21
N PRO A 579 3.76 -26.70 -7.17
CA PRO A 579 3.16 -26.95 -8.49
C PRO A 579 1.87 -27.78 -8.38
N VAL A 580 0.89 -27.44 -9.21
CA VAL A 580 -0.40 -28.17 -9.24
C VAL A 580 -0.23 -29.65 -9.66
N THR A 581 0.94 -30.02 -10.18
CA THR A 581 1.33 -31.39 -10.56
C THR A 581 2.08 -32.13 -9.45
N ASP A 582 2.33 -31.52 -8.28
CA ASP A 582 3.00 -32.18 -7.16
C ASP A 582 2.05 -33.18 -6.51
N SER A 583 2.25 -34.46 -6.82
CA SER A 583 1.43 -35.59 -6.35
C SER A 583 1.42 -35.73 -4.81
N ASN A 584 2.55 -35.39 -4.15
CA ASN A 584 2.63 -35.44 -2.70
C ASN A 584 1.79 -34.34 -2.05
N ALA A 585 1.88 -33.13 -2.62
CA ALA A 585 1.07 -32.01 -2.18
C ALA A 585 -0.43 -32.27 -2.39
N LEU A 586 -0.81 -32.80 -3.54
CA LEU A 586 -2.21 -33.15 -3.86
C LEU A 586 -2.74 -34.23 -2.91
N SER A 587 -1.97 -35.30 -2.64
CA SER A 587 -2.35 -36.35 -1.70
C SER A 587 -2.51 -35.81 -0.27
N SER A 588 -1.61 -34.92 0.16
CA SER A 588 -1.70 -34.28 1.48
C SER A 588 -2.95 -33.42 1.62
N LEU A 589 -3.25 -32.61 0.59
CA LEU A 589 -4.44 -31.77 0.56
C LEU A 589 -5.73 -32.62 0.51
N ALA A 590 -5.76 -33.70 -0.29
CA ALA A 590 -6.89 -34.60 -0.37
C ALA A 590 -7.22 -35.22 1.00
N SER A 591 -6.17 -35.66 1.73
CA SER A 591 -6.32 -36.19 3.08
C SER A 591 -6.84 -35.18 4.09
N GLU A 592 -6.30 -33.94 4.08
CA GLU A 592 -6.76 -32.90 5.02
C GLU A 592 -8.17 -32.40 4.71
N TRP A 593 -8.55 -32.39 3.43
CA TRP A 593 -9.88 -31.95 2.98
C TRP A 593 -10.95 -33.06 3.00
N ASP A 594 -10.58 -34.28 3.39
CA ASP A 594 -11.47 -35.48 3.41
C ASP A 594 -12.13 -35.73 2.05
N VAL A 595 -11.34 -35.62 0.96
CA VAL A 595 -11.77 -35.92 -0.41
C VAL A 595 -10.98 -37.11 -0.95
N ASP A 596 -11.60 -37.92 -1.83
CA ASP A 596 -11.04 -39.20 -2.28
C ASP A 596 -9.71 -39.01 -3.04
N SER A 597 -9.63 -38.03 -3.91
CA SER A 597 -8.39 -37.66 -4.64
C SER A 597 -8.48 -36.28 -5.25
N LEU A 598 -7.32 -35.65 -5.47
CA LEU A 598 -7.17 -34.44 -6.25
C LEU A 598 -6.23 -34.76 -7.42
N GLN A 599 -6.67 -34.49 -8.64
CA GLN A 599 -5.87 -34.69 -9.85
C GLN A 599 -6.12 -33.55 -10.81
N PHE A 600 -5.06 -32.82 -11.17
CA PHE A 600 -5.15 -31.70 -12.09
C PHE A 600 -4.08 -31.82 -13.19
N SER A 601 -4.40 -31.34 -14.40
CA SER A 601 -3.48 -31.33 -15.52
C SER A 601 -2.51 -30.17 -15.46
N SER A 602 -1.26 -30.37 -15.86
CA SER A 602 -0.28 -29.30 -16.07
C SER A 602 -0.67 -28.35 -17.22
N ASN A 603 -1.36 -28.90 -18.24
CA ASN A 603 -1.91 -28.12 -19.34
C ASN A 603 -3.27 -27.54 -18.92
N ASN A 604 -3.24 -26.67 -17.91
CA ASN A 604 -4.47 -26.07 -17.40
C ASN A 604 -4.91 -24.91 -18.31
N PRO A 605 -6.08 -25.01 -18.96
CA PRO A 605 -6.60 -23.92 -19.77
C PRO A 605 -7.01 -22.68 -18.95
N ALA A 606 -6.96 -22.72 -17.61
CA ALA A 606 -7.28 -21.57 -16.77
C ALA A 606 -6.27 -20.40 -16.87
N ASN A 607 -5.09 -20.62 -17.46
CA ASN A 607 -4.19 -19.54 -17.87
C ASN A 607 -4.85 -18.63 -18.93
N ASP A 608 -5.74 -19.22 -19.73
CA ASP A 608 -6.51 -18.54 -20.76
C ASP A 608 -8.00 -18.37 -20.36
N LEU A 609 -8.29 -18.12 -19.08
CA LEU A 609 -9.67 -18.10 -18.56
C LEU A 609 -10.60 -17.19 -19.37
N LEU A 610 -10.12 -16.01 -19.79
CA LEU A 610 -10.91 -15.10 -20.64
C LEU A 610 -11.25 -15.70 -21.98
N LYS A 611 -10.29 -16.34 -22.63
CA LYS A 611 -10.48 -17.03 -23.89
C LYS A 611 -11.48 -18.18 -23.73
N ASN A 612 -11.41 -18.90 -22.61
CA ASN A 612 -12.32 -20.00 -22.31
C ASN A 612 -13.75 -19.52 -21.99
N CYS A 613 -13.89 -18.34 -21.41
CA CYS A 613 -15.18 -17.69 -21.31
C CYS A 613 -15.70 -17.28 -22.71
N ALA A 614 -14.89 -16.58 -23.50
CA ALA A 614 -15.27 -16.06 -24.80
C ALA A 614 -15.68 -17.16 -25.82
N ASN A 615 -14.98 -18.32 -25.81
CA ASN A 615 -15.29 -19.46 -26.69
C ASN A 615 -16.40 -20.39 -26.14
N GLY A 616 -16.98 -20.03 -24.99
CA GLY A 616 -18.08 -20.80 -24.36
C GLY A 616 -17.65 -22.12 -23.70
N THR A 617 -16.35 -22.34 -23.43
CA THR A 617 -15.89 -23.50 -22.65
C THR A 617 -16.39 -23.40 -21.21
N ILE A 618 -16.25 -22.22 -20.58
CA ILE A 618 -16.77 -21.97 -19.23
C ILE A 618 -18.29 -21.78 -19.28
N LYS A 619 -19.00 -22.54 -18.48
CA LYS A 619 -20.47 -22.53 -18.37
C LYS A 619 -20.98 -21.92 -17.08
N PHE A 620 -20.13 -21.88 -16.06
CA PHE A 620 -20.40 -21.28 -14.77
C PHE A 620 -19.15 -20.52 -14.33
N LEU A 621 -19.32 -19.26 -13.91
CA LEU A 621 -18.23 -18.45 -13.37
C LEU A 621 -18.67 -17.76 -12.08
N HIS A 622 -17.86 -17.86 -11.04
CA HIS A 622 -18.04 -17.13 -9.78
C HIS A 622 -16.90 -16.15 -9.59
N ILE A 623 -17.20 -14.85 -9.49
CA ILE A 623 -16.25 -13.78 -9.21
C ILE A 623 -16.51 -13.24 -7.81
N ALA A 624 -15.51 -13.29 -6.93
CA ALA A 624 -15.62 -12.85 -5.55
C ALA A 624 -14.68 -11.66 -5.26
N GLY A 625 -15.26 -10.49 -4.91
CA GLY A 625 -14.54 -9.30 -4.45
C GLY A 625 -13.71 -8.61 -5.51
N GLU A 626 -14.06 -8.76 -6.80
CA GLU A 626 -13.35 -8.16 -7.93
C GLU A 626 -14.28 -7.55 -8.99
N ASP A 627 -13.77 -6.49 -9.63
CA ASP A 627 -14.44 -5.81 -10.75
C ASP A 627 -13.55 -5.83 -12.00
N PRO A 628 -13.40 -6.98 -12.66
CA PRO A 628 -12.52 -7.12 -13.82
C PRO A 628 -12.94 -6.23 -15.01
N VAL A 629 -14.21 -5.92 -15.19
CA VAL A 629 -14.67 -5.02 -16.29
C VAL A 629 -14.07 -3.62 -16.11
N HIS A 630 -13.94 -3.15 -14.89
CA HIS A 630 -13.35 -1.85 -14.59
C HIS A 630 -11.83 -1.90 -14.44
N SER A 631 -11.28 -2.90 -13.75
CA SER A 631 -9.88 -2.90 -13.31
C SER A 631 -8.93 -3.67 -14.23
N PHE A 632 -9.42 -4.59 -15.06
CA PHE A 632 -8.55 -5.40 -15.90
C PHE A 632 -8.15 -4.67 -17.19
N TYR A 633 -6.88 -4.80 -17.61
CA TYR A 633 -6.33 -4.07 -18.75
C TYR A 633 -6.97 -4.39 -20.11
N LYS A 634 -7.73 -5.49 -20.21
CA LYS A 634 -8.51 -5.90 -21.40
C LYS A 634 -10.02 -5.66 -21.16
N GLY A 635 -10.41 -4.48 -20.70
CA GLY A 635 -11.77 -4.20 -20.24
C GLY A 635 -12.88 -4.52 -21.24
N SER A 636 -12.71 -4.23 -22.52
CA SER A 636 -13.70 -4.57 -23.56
C SER A 636 -13.77 -6.07 -23.84
N GLU A 637 -12.63 -6.75 -23.89
CA GLU A 637 -12.57 -8.19 -24.10
C GLU A 637 -13.18 -8.96 -22.94
N ILE A 638 -12.85 -8.57 -21.69
CA ILE A 638 -13.40 -9.24 -20.51
C ILE A 638 -14.90 -9.03 -20.40
N LYS A 639 -15.40 -7.84 -20.70
CA LYS A 639 -16.84 -7.57 -20.73
C LYS A 639 -17.56 -8.48 -21.72
N SER A 640 -17.02 -8.57 -22.93
CA SER A 640 -17.58 -9.46 -23.96
C SER A 640 -17.50 -10.95 -23.56
N ALA A 641 -16.37 -11.38 -22.99
CA ALA A 641 -16.19 -12.74 -22.51
C ALA A 641 -17.17 -13.10 -21.38
N LEU A 642 -17.38 -12.20 -20.41
CA LEU A 642 -18.33 -12.44 -19.31
C LEU A 642 -19.78 -12.54 -19.80
N GLN A 643 -20.16 -11.79 -20.83
CA GLN A 643 -21.49 -11.85 -21.44
C GLN A 643 -21.78 -13.19 -22.15
N THR A 644 -20.73 -13.96 -22.50
CA THR A 644 -20.91 -15.29 -23.14
C THR A 644 -21.05 -16.41 -22.12
N VAL A 645 -20.71 -16.20 -20.84
CA VAL A 645 -20.83 -17.19 -19.78
C VAL A 645 -22.31 -17.42 -19.46
N PRO A 646 -22.80 -18.67 -19.57
CA PRO A 646 -24.23 -18.98 -19.38
C PRO A 646 -24.77 -18.71 -17.97
N PHE A 647 -23.90 -18.68 -16.96
CA PHE A 647 -24.29 -18.38 -15.59
C PHE A 647 -23.13 -17.71 -14.83
N LEU A 648 -23.33 -16.45 -14.45
CA LEU A 648 -22.36 -15.60 -13.78
C LEU A 648 -22.83 -15.26 -12.37
N VAL A 649 -22.04 -15.60 -11.36
CA VAL A 649 -22.22 -15.18 -9.96
C VAL A 649 -21.19 -14.12 -9.63
N VAL A 650 -21.63 -12.99 -9.07
CA VAL A 650 -20.73 -11.94 -8.57
C VAL A 650 -21.01 -11.69 -7.09
N GLN A 651 -19.96 -11.72 -6.30
CA GLN A 651 -19.99 -11.46 -4.86
C GLN A 651 -19.22 -10.17 -4.62
N ASP A 652 -19.94 -9.09 -4.26
CA ASP A 652 -19.31 -7.78 -4.10
C ASP A 652 -20.07 -6.91 -3.08
N VAL A 653 -19.44 -5.81 -2.67
CA VAL A 653 -20.00 -4.81 -1.77
C VAL A 653 -20.92 -3.84 -2.54
N TYR A 654 -20.56 -3.55 -3.79
CA TYR A 654 -21.21 -2.55 -4.64
C TYR A 654 -21.68 -3.10 -5.98
N MET A 655 -22.63 -2.41 -6.60
CA MET A 655 -23.09 -2.69 -7.97
C MET A 655 -22.02 -2.22 -8.97
N THR A 656 -20.93 -2.98 -9.08
CA THR A 656 -19.82 -2.73 -10.00
C THR A 656 -20.20 -2.96 -11.47
N GLU A 657 -19.34 -2.57 -12.41
CA GLU A 657 -19.57 -2.83 -13.83
C GLU A 657 -19.64 -4.34 -14.14
N THR A 658 -18.88 -5.14 -13.39
CA THR A 658 -18.96 -6.61 -13.45
C THR A 658 -20.25 -7.14 -12.85
N ALA A 659 -20.67 -6.62 -11.70
CA ALA A 659 -21.90 -7.03 -11.03
C ALA A 659 -23.15 -6.79 -11.90
N LYS A 660 -23.16 -5.74 -12.71
CA LYS A 660 -24.27 -5.44 -13.65
C LYS A 660 -24.48 -6.52 -14.72
N LEU A 661 -23.48 -7.38 -14.95
CA LEU A 661 -23.55 -8.48 -15.92
C LEU A 661 -24.02 -9.81 -15.29
N ALA A 662 -24.11 -9.89 -13.97
CA ALA A 662 -24.34 -11.12 -13.24
C ALA A 662 -25.78 -11.65 -13.35
N ASP A 663 -25.92 -12.98 -13.24
CA ASP A 663 -27.21 -13.65 -13.02
C ASP A 663 -27.61 -13.60 -11.54
N ILE A 664 -26.62 -13.75 -10.65
CA ILE A 664 -26.80 -13.63 -9.20
C ILE A 664 -25.73 -12.71 -8.61
N ILE A 665 -26.16 -11.81 -7.71
CA ILE A 665 -25.29 -10.97 -6.93
C ILE A 665 -25.45 -11.28 -5.44
N LEU A 666 -24.31 -11.55 -4.77
CA LEU A 666 -24.26 -11.80 -3.33
C LEU A 666 -23.63 -10.59 -2.62
N PRO A 667 -24.34 -9.93 -1.68
CA PRO A 667 -23.80 -8.81 -0.93
C PRO A 667 -22.76 -9.30 0.09
N THR A 668 -21.52 -8.80 -0.02
CA THR A 668 -20.45 -9.14 0.92
C THR A 668 -20.00 -7.96 1.78
N THR A 669 -19.02 -8.20 2.63
CA THR A 669 -18.52 -7.25 3.64
C THR A 669 -17.24 -6.56 3.22
N THR A 670 -17.01 -5.35 3.75
CA THR A 670 -15.71 -4.67 3.67
C THR A 670 -14.73 -5.26 4.70
N TYR A 671 -13.44 -4.93 4.58
CA TYR A 671 -12.41 -5.40 5.53
C TYR A 671 -12.62 -4.94 6.98
N THR A 672 -13.47 -3.92 7.22
CA THR A 672 -13.80 -3.45 8.57
C THR A 672 -14.86 -4.30 9.27
N GLU A 673 -15.48 -5.24 8.57
CA GLU A 673 -16.63 -6.03 9.02
C GLU A 673 -16.31 -7.52 9.14
N LYS A 674 -15.07 -7.94 8.87
CA LYS A 674 -14.65 -9.34 8.85
C LYS A 674 -13.33 -9.60 9.58
N GLU A 675 -13.13 -10.84 10.00
CA GLU A 675 -11.92 -11.33 10.64
C GLU A 675 -11.09 -12.17 9.67
N GLY A 676 -9.78 -12.17 9.84
CA GLY A 676 -8.85 -12.97 9.07
C GLY A 676 -7.47 -12.37 9.04
N SER A 677 -6.75 -12.57 7.93
CA SER A 677 -5.43 -12.01 7.74
C SER A 677 -5.18 -11.52 6.31
N PHE A 678 -4.33 -10.51 6.16
CA PHE A 678 -3.76 -10.09 4.89
C PHE A 678 -2.25 -10.34 4.88
N THR A 679 -1.71 -10.65 3.71
CA THR A 679 -0.27 -10.75 3.49
C THR A 679 0.20 -9.60 2.61
N ASN A 680 1.05 -8.73 3.16
CA ASN A 680 1.56 -7.57 2.43
C ASN A 680 2.62 -7.96 1.38
N MET A 681 3.03 -7.01 0.54
CA MET A 681 4.01 -7.23 -0.54
C MET A 681 5.36 -7.80 -0.07
N THR A 682 5.73 -7.61 1.18
CA THR A 682 6.94 -8.19 1.79
C THR A 682 6.66 -9.42 2.66
N ARG A 683 5.57 -10.12 2.40
CA ARG A 683 5.24 -11.42 3.02
C ARG A 683 4.91 -11.36 4.52
N HIS A 684 4.58 -10.18 5.07
CA HIS A 684 4.07 -10.08 6.43
C HIS A 684 2.59 -10.48 6.47
N VAL A 685 2.30 -11.50 7.24
CA VAL A 685 0.93 -11.94 7.55
C VAL A 685 0.43 -11.10 8.71
N GLN A 686 -0.64 -10.36 8.50
CA GLN A 686 -1.14 -9.34 9.42
C GLN A 686 -2.61 -9.59 9.75
N LYS A 687 -2.98 -9.52 11.03
CA LYS A 687 -4.34 -9.79 11.48
C LYS A 687 -5.31 -8.66 11.08
N VAL A 688 -6.38 -9.03 10.39
CA VAL A 688 -7.55 -8.20 10.12
C VAL A 688 -8.59 -8.44 11.22
N THR A 689 -9.07 -7.37 11.84
CA THR A 689 -10.01 -7.45 12.97
C THR A 689 -11.26 -6.63 12.64
N PRO A 690 -12.47 -7.18 12.82
CA PRO A 690 -13.71 -6.44 12.59
C PRO A 690 -13.85 -5.29 13.57
N ALA A 691 -14.26 -4.14 13.07
CA ALA A 691 -14.58 -2.95 13.85
C ALA A 691 -16.09 -2.72 13.95
N THR A 692 -16.85 -3.19 12.96
CA THR A 692 -18.32 -3.13 12.90
C THR A 692 -18.88 -4.48 12.50
N SER A 693 -20.15 -4.69 12.78
CA SER A 693 -20.91 -5.83 12.24
C SER A 693 -21.23 -5.63 10.76
N PRO A 694 -21.45 -6.71 10.00
CA PRO A 694 -21.92 -6.62 8.62
C PRO A 694 -23.12 -5.70 8.45
N GLN A 695 -23.13 -4.91 7.38
CA GLN A 695 -24.20 -3.96 7.09
C GLN A 695 -25.30 -4.61 6.27
N ASN A 696 -26.57 -4.23 6.51
CA ASN A 696 -27.74 -4.77 5.82
C ASN A 696 -27.82 -6.31 5.96
N GLN A 697 -28.04 -7.02 4.86
CA GLN A 697 -28.02 -8.49 4.81
C GLN A 697 -26.70 -9.05 4.29
N SER A 698 -25.61 -8.24 4.22
CA SER A 698 -24.32 -8.76 3.75
C SER A 698 -23.76 -9.81 4.70
N ARG A 699 -23.04 -10.78 4.12
CA ARG A 699 -22.33 -11.84 4.84
C ARG A 699 -20.85 -11.75 4.53
N THR A 700 -20.01 -12.27 5.41
CA THR A 700 -18.58 -12.41 5.12
C THR A 700 -18.38 -13.37 3.95
N ASP A 701 -17.32 -13.20 3.19
CA ASP A 701 -16.97 -14.13 2.11
C ASP A 701 -16.76 -15.54 2.67
N HIS A 702 -16.17 -15.64 3.88
CA HIS A 702 -16.05 -16.88 4.64
C HIS A 702 -17.40 -17.60 4.79
N ASP A 703 -18.43 -16.92 5.33
CA ASP A 703 -19.73 -17.54 5.59
C ASP A 703 -20.42 -17.97 4.29
N ILE A 704 -20.25 -17.19 3.22
CA ILE A 704 -20.81 -17.51 1.91
C ILE A 704 -20.17 -18.79 1.36
N PHE A 705 -18.83 -18.93 1.41
CA PHE A 705 -18.16 -20.12 0.90
C PHE A 705 -18.45 -21.37 1.73
N VAL A 706 -18.54 -21.24 3.05
CA VAL A 706 -18.96 -22.33 3.95
C VAL A 706 -20.36 -22.80 3.59
N GLN A 707 -21.32 -21.88 3.45
CA GLN A 707 -22.70 -22.23 3.13
C GLN A 707 -22.84 -22.87 1.73
N LEU A 708 -22.10 -22.36 0.73
CA LEU A 708 -22.06 -22.97 -0.61
C LEU A 708 -21.54 -24.41 -0.54
N ALA A 709 -20.49 -24.66 0.23
CA ALA A 709 -19.93 -26.00 0.43
C ALA A 709 -20.93 -26.94 1.14
N GLU A 710 -21.58 -26.47 2.19
CA GLU A 710 -22.60 -27.25 2.96
C GLU A 710 -23.77 -27.66 2.08
N VAL A 711 -24.37 -26.71 1.36
CA VAL A 711 -25.54 -26.98 0.49
C VAL A 711 -25.14 -27.85 -0.71
N PHE A 712 -23.91 -27.74 -1.21
CA PHE A 712 -23.36 -28.62 -2.24
C PHE A 712 -23.18 -30.07 -1.75
N GLY A 713 -23.22 -30.31 -0.43
CA GLY A 713 -23.03 -31.64 0.20
C GLY A 713 -21.54 -31.99 0.38
N SER A 714 -20.68 -30.99 0.44
CA SER A 714 -19.26 -31.17 0.68
C SER A 714 -18.95 -31.56 2.12
N LYS A 715 -17.91 -32.36 2.32
CA LYS A 715 -17.38 -32.71 3.65
C LYS A 715 -16.49 -31.62 4.27
N LEU A 716 -16.39 -30.44 3.64
CA LEU A 716 -15.56 -29.32 4.12
C LEU A 716 -16.06 -28.84 5.49
N LYS A 717 -15.25 -29.02 6.54
CA LYS A 717 -15.67 -28.87 7.96
C LYS A 717 -15.27 -27.53 8.61
N ASN A 718 -14.98 -26.47 7.88
CA ASN A 718 -14.45 -25.25 8.45
C ASN A 718 -15.57 -24.25 8.76
N SER A 719 -16.06 -24.26 9.98
CA SER A 719 -17.13 -23.37 10.44
C SER A 719 -16.66 -22.04 11.01
N SER A 720 -15.35 -21.87 11.27
CA SER A 720 -14.78 -20.64 11.82
C SER A 720 -13.47 -20.25 11.15
N VAL A 721 -13.18 -18.96 11.17
CA VAL A 721 -11.88 -18.41 10.68
C VAL A 721 -10.69 -19.07 11.37
N THR A 722 -10.78 -19.35 12.67
CA THR A 722 -9.71 -20.02 13.43
C THR A 722 -9.44 -21.44 12.91
N GLU A 723 -10.48 -22.23 12.62
CA GLU A 723 -10.31 -23.57 12.05
C GLU A 723 -9.65 -23.51 10.66
N VAL A 724 -10.00 -22.50 9.84
CA VAL A 724 -9.32 -22.27 8.56
C VAL A 724 -7.86 -21.92 8.76
N GLN A 725 -7.54 -21.07 9.75
CA GLN A 725 -6.16 -20.72 10.10
C GLN A 725 -5.35 -21.94 10.53
N ASP A 726 -5.92 -22.80 11.36
CA ASP A 726 -5.27 -24.05 11.78
C ASP A 726 -5.01 -24.99 10.61
N GLU A 727 -5.96 -25.06 9.65
CA GLU A 727 -5.77 -25.84 8.42
C GLU A 727 -4.71 -25.22 7.49
N ILE A 728 -4.69 -23.90 7.34
CA ILE A 728 -3.62 -23.19 6.61
C ILE A 728 -2.24 -23.51 7.18
N LEU A 729 -2.08 -23.49 8.51
CA LEU A 729 -0.81 -23.82 9.15
C LEU A 729 -0.32 -25.26 8.88
N LYS A 730 -1.23 -26.19 8.61
CA LYS A 730 -0.90 -27.58 8.26
C LYS A 730 -0.63 -27.74 6.76
N THR A 731 -1.41 -27.07 5.92
CA THR A 731 -1.44 -27.31 4.48
C THR A 731 -0.60 -26.34 3.66
N VAL A 732 -0.24 -25.17 4.20
CA VAL A 732 0.55 -24.11 3.56
C VAL A 732 1.90 -23.98 4.26
N PRO A 733 2.93 -24.73 3.87
CA PRO A 733 4.19 -24.84 4.64
C PRO A 733 4.87 -23.51 4.94
N ILE A 734 4.80 -22.54 4.01
CA ILE A 734 5.40 -21.21 4.18
C ILE A 734 4.73 -20.38 5.30
N TYR A 735 3.49 -20.72 5.69
CA TYR A 735 2.77 -20.04 6.77
C TYR A 735 3.04 -20.62 8.16
N LYS A 736 3.82 -21.67 8.27
CA LYS A 736 4.14 -22.30 9.55
C LYS A 736 4.74 -21.29 10.53
N GLY A 737 4.07 -21.10 11.67
CA GLY A 737 4.49 -20.17 12.73
C GLY A 737 4.17 -18.68 12.46
N THR A 738 3.39 -18.35 11.43
CA THR A 738 2.99 -16.98 11.13
C THR A 738 1.61 -16.60 11.67
N LEU A 739 0.70 -17.56 11.84
CA LEU A 739 -0.64 -17.44 12.39
C LEU A 739 -0.75 -18.23 13.71
N PRO A 740 -1.77 -17.98 14.56
CA PRO A 740 -2.43 -16.73 14.85
C PRO A 740 -1.68 -15.97 15.94
N GLY A 741 -1.83 -14.68 16.04
CA GLY A 741 -1.24 -13.91 17.14
C GLY A 741 -1.37 -12.40 16.93
N THR A 742 -1.01 -11.63 17.96
CA THR A 742 -1.03 -10.16 17.92
C THR A 742 0.13 -9.57 17.13
N LYS A 743 1.10 -10.40 16.72
CA LYS A 743 2.32 -9.93 16.03
C LYS A 743 2.28 -10.35 14.56
N SER A 744 2.37 -9.37 13.66
CA SER A 744 2.61 -9.68 12.25
C SER A 744 3.96 -10.39 12.09
N ARG A 745 4.01 -11.43 11.26
CA ARG A 745 5.24 -12.17 10.98
C ARG A 745 5.40 -12.32 9.47
N GLN A 746 6.63 -12.14 9.02
CA GLN A 746 7.02 -12.43 7.67
C GLN A 746 7.20 -13.94 7.52
N TRP A 747 6.56 -14.58 6.54
CA TRP A 747 6.83 -15.98 6.27
C TRP A 747 8.19 -16.16 5.58
N SER A 748 8.84 -17.29 5.86
CA SER A 748 10.18 -17.60 5.37
C SER A 748 10.15 -18.43 4.09
N PRO A 749 11.00 -18.15 3.09
CA PRO A 749 11.15 -18.97 1.89
C PRO A 749 12.06 -20.20 2.10
N GLU A 750 12.37 -20.60 3.33
CA GLU A 750 13.29 -21.74 3.63
C GLU A 750 12.87 -23.08 3.04
N GLY A 751 11.64 -23.23 2.58
CA GLY A 751 11.14 -24.46 1.92
C GLY A 751 11.44 -24.56 0.41
N PHE A 752 12.00 -23.52 -0.21
CA PHE A 752 12.35 -23.53 -1.61
C PHE A 752 13.74 -24.16 -1.83
N THR A 753 13.83 -25.04 -2.83
CA THR A 753 15.11 -25.67 -3.21
C THR A 753 16.00 -24.63 -3.88
N HIS A 754 17.22 -24.41 -3.35
CA HIS A 754 18.17 -23.51 -3.97
C HIS A 754 18.72 -24.11 -5.26
N THR A 755 18.34 -23.54 -6.39
CA THR A 755 18.83 -23.87 -7.74
C THR A 755 19.16 -22.61 -8.50
N PRO A 756 20.26 -21.91 -8.12
CA PRO A 756 20.59 -20.61 -8.72
C PRO A 756 20.77 -20.70 -10.23
N CYS A 757 20.04 -19.86 -10.97
CA CYS A 757 20.05 -19.88 -12.42
C CYS A 757 19.71 -18.49 -12.98
N PHE A 758 20.56 -17.99 -13.87
CA PHE A 758 20.26 -16.79 -14.66
C PHE A 758 19.22 -17.08 -15.73
N GLN A 759 18.45 -16.06 -16.07
CA GLN A 759 17.55 -16.10 -17.21
C GLN A 759 18.29 -15.66 -18.47
N ILE A 760 18.16 -16.43 -19.56
CA ILE A 760 18.74 -16.03 -20.83
C ILE A 760 17.84 -14.97 -21.45
N LEU A 761 18.44 -13.82 -21.75
CA LEU A 761 17.72 -12.64 -22.20
C LEU A 761 17.45 -12.70 -23.69
N VAL A 762 16.24 -12.37 -24.09
CA VAL A 762 15.87 -12.17 -25.49
C VAL A 762 16.04 -10.67 -25.79
N ALA A 763 16.54 -10.34 -26.98
CA ALA A 763 16.70 -8.96 -27.38
C ALA A 763 15.31 -8.28 -27.40
N PRO A 764 15.08 -7.19 -26.65
CA PRO A 764 13.79 -6.55 -26.52
C PRO A 764 13.35 -5.97 -27.87
N GLN A 765 12.10 -6.21 -28.23
CA GLN A 765 11.47 -5.55 -29.37
C GLN A 765 10.94 -4.20 -28.90
N VAL A 766 11.54 -3.11 -29.36
CA VAL A 766 11.02 -1.76 -29.10
C VAL A 766 9.73 -1.57 -29.90
N THR A 767 8.63 -1.33 -29.22
CA THR A 767 7.33 -1.06 -29.84
C THR A 767 7.40 0.24 -30.65
N GLN A 768 7.22 0.16 -31.97
CA GLN A 768 7.19 1.34 -32.82
C GLN A 768 5.84 2.06 -32.72
N ARG A 769 5.87 3.41 -32.70
CA ARG A 769 4.67 4.24 -32.74
C ARG A 769 3.94 4.03 -34.08
N LYS A 770 2.61 3.87 -34.04
CA LYS A 770 1.78 3.81 -35.25
C LYS A 770 1.61 5.19 -35.84
N LYS A 771 1.75 5.37 -37.15
CA LYS A 771 1.68 6.68 -37.82
C LYS A 771 0.36 7.42 -37.56
N ASP A 772 -0.76 6.67 -37.53
CA ASP A 772 -2.11 7.25 -37.33
C ASP A 772 -2.45 7.49 -35.84
N PHE A 773 -1.64 6.99 -34.93
CA PHE A 773 -1.77 7.12 -33.47
C PHE A 773 -0.42 7.56 -32.87
N PRO A 774 -0.08 8.86 -32.99
CA PRO A 774 1.29 9.35 -32.74
C PRO A 774 1.67 9.43 -31.27
N PHE A 775 0.73 9.31 -30.35
CA PHE A 775 0.98 9.34 -28.91
C PHE A 775 0.93 7.94 -28.29
N GLN A 776 1.59 7.79 -27.17
CA GLN A 776 1.55 6.57 -26.36
C GLN A 776 0.86 6.84 -25.03
N LEU A 777 -0.10 5.99 -24.67
CA LEU A 777 -0.82 6.06 -23.40
C LEU A 777 0.02 5.44 -22.28
N VAL A 778 0.24 6.20 -21.22
CA VAL A 778 0.76 5.73 -19.92
C VAL A 778 -0.34 5.89 -18.89
N SER A 779 -0.58 4.87 -18.08
CA SER A 779 -1.63 4.94 -17.09
C SER A 779 -1.22 4.21 -15.81
N ASN A 780 -1.53 4.79 -14.65
CA ASN A 780 -1.17 4.28 -13.33
C ASN A 780 -2.27 4.58 -12.32
N ASN A 781 -2.15 4.01 -11.12
CA ASN A 781 -3.02 4.37 -10.00
C ASN A 781 -2.79 5.82 -9.60
N HIS A 782 -3.87 6.54 -9.33
CA HIS A 782 -3.80 7.88 -8.77
C HIS A 782 -3.54 7.82 -7.25
N MET A 783 -2.91 8.87 -6.68
CA MET A 783 -2.61 8.91 -5.24
C MET A 783 -3.86 8.70 -4.36
N PHE A 784 -5.02 9.20 -4.79
CA PHE A 784 -6.28 9.14 -4.03
C PHE A 784 -7.20 8.01 -4.45
N HIS A 785 -6.97 7.38 -5.61
CA HIS A 785 -7.82 6.32 -6.14
C HIS A 785 -7.07 5.03 -6.42
N ILE A 786 -7.68 3.91 -6.04
CA ILE A 786 -7.22 2.55 -6.32
C ILE A 786 -8.43 1.62 -6.49
N GLY A 787 -8.54 1.00 -7.65
CA GLY A 787 -9.70 0.17 -8.01
C GLY A 787 -11.03 0.93 -7.96
N SER A 788 -12.15 0.22 -8.03
CA SER A 788 -13.49 0.81 -8.03
C SER A 788 -13.96 1.30 -6.65
N TYR A 789 -13.40 0.77 -5.55
CA TYR A 789 -13.91 1.05 -4.19
C TYR A 789 -13.73 2.49 -3.73
N THR A 790 -12.61 3.12 -4.07
CA THR A 790 -12.31 4.49 -3.60
C THR A 790 -13.29 5.53 -4.09
N GLN A 791 -14.03 5.26 -5.18
CA GLN A 791 -15.06 6.16 -5.69
C GLN A 791 -16.30 6.25 -4.79
N TYR A 792 -16.52 5.26 -3.93
CA TYR A 792 -17.58 5.27 -2.92
C TYR A 792 -17.17 5.98 -1.63
N ALA A 793 -15.95 6.48 -1.53
CA ALA A 793 -15.46 7.29 -0.42
C ALA A 793 -15.52 8.77 -0.78
N LYS A 794 -16.59 9.46 -0.40
CA LYS A 794 -16.81 10.87 -0.72
C LYS A 794 -15.61 11.77 -0.44
N ALA A 795 -14.91 11.57 0.68
CA ALA A 795 -13.73 12.34 1.03
C ALA A 795 -12.61 12.22 -0.04
N LEU A 796 -12.45 11.04 -0.66
CA LEU A 796 -11.45 10.82 -1.70
C LEU A 796 -11.89 11.42 -3.04
N THR A 797 -13.19 11.37 -3.37
CA THR A 797 -13.71 12.01 -4.58
C THR A 797 -13.72 13.54 -4.46
N ASP A 798 -13.84 14.10 -3.26
CA ASP A 798 -13.76 15.56 -3.06
C ASP A 798 -12.34 16.13 -3.32
N ILE A 799 -11.27 15.32 -3.15
CA ILE A 799 -9.88 15.72 -3.40
C ILE A 799 -9.32 15.25 -4.76
N GLY A 800 -9.99 14.33 -5.40
CA GLY A 800 -9.66 13.82 -6.74
C GLY A 800 -10.94 13.64 -7.55
N PRO A 801 -11.67 14.73 -7.89
CA PRO A 801 -13.02 14.63 -8.44
C PRO A 801 -13.03 14.16 -9.90
N GLU A 802 -11.99 14.45 -10.67
CA GLU A 802 -11.94 14.19 -12.10
C GLU A 802 -10.66 13.46 -12.52
N CYS A 803 -10.79 12.63 -13.55
CA CYS A 803 -9.68 12.06 -14.27
C CYS A 803 -9.10 13.10 -15.24
N VAL A 804 -7.89 13.57 -14.97
CA VAL A 804 -7.23 14.62 -15.77
C VAL A 804 -6.08 14.00 -16.57
N ALA A 805 -6.02 14.27 -17.87
CA ALA A 805 -4.90 13.87 -18.72
C ALA A 805 -3.73 14.85 -18.56
N GLU A 806 -2.50 14.32 -18.55
CA GLU A 806 -1.29 15.14 -18.54
C GLU A 806 -0.58 15.02 -19.89
N LEU A 807 -0.21 16.18 -20.47
CA LEU A 807 0.53 16.29 -21.72
C LEU A 807 1.82 17.10 -21.54
N HIS A 808 2.81 16.83 -22.36
CA HIS A 808 3.97 17.71 -22.45
C HIS A 808 3.55 19.08 -23.06
N PRO A 809 4.07 20.23 -22.56
CA PRO A 809 3.67 21.56 -23.04
C PRO A 809 3.83 21.75 -24.56
N GLU A 810 4.86 21.17 -25.18
CA GLU A 810 5.05 21.25 -26.62
C GLU A 810 3.98 20.46 -27.40
N ASP A 811 3.54 19.33 -26.85
CA ASP A 811 2.47 18.52 -27.47
C ASP A 811 1.12 19.23 -27.35
N ALA A 812 0.83 19.83 -26.18
CA ALA A 812 -0.36 20.64 -25.95
C ALA A 812 -0.41 21.84 -26.91
N ALA A 813 0.69 22.56 -27.08
CA ALA A 813 0.81 23.67 -28.02
C ALA A 813 0.61 23.22 -29.48
N ALA A 814 1.19 22.07 -29.87
CA ALA A 814 1.01 21.52 -31.23
C ALA A 814 -0.44 21.10 -31.51
N LEU A 815 -1.19 20.69 -30.49
CA LEU A 815 -2.62 20.36 -30.60
C LEU A 815 -3.54 21.58 -30.44
N GLY A 816 -3.01 22.75 -30.06
CA GLY A 816 -3.80 23.97 -29.83
C GLY A 816 -4.71 23.88 -28.61
N VAL A 817 -4.26 23.18 -27.55
CA VAL A 817 -5.00 23.01 -26.28
C VAL A 817 -4.25 23.65 -25.11
N ASN A 818 -5.02 24.16 -24.15
CA ASN A 818 -4.51 24.81 -22.93
C ASN A 818 -5.01 24.09 -21.69
N ASP A 819 -4.41 24.38 -20.53
CA ASP A 819 -4.83 23.84 -19.25
C ASP A 819 -6.33 24.05 -19.02
N GLY A 820 -7.02 22.98 -18.65
CA GLY A 820 -8.47 22.95 -18.44
C GLY A 820 -9.29 22.67 -19.71
N ASP A 821 -8.71 22.74 -20.91
CA ASP A 821 -9.40 22.33 -22.13
C ASP A 821 -9.74 20.84 -22.08
N ARG A 822 -10.89 20.47 -22.65
CA ARG A 822 -11.24 19.05 -22.80
C ARG A 822 -10.63 18.50 -24.09
N ILE A 823 -10.08 17.30 -23.98
CA ILE A 823 -9.51 16.56 -25.10
C ILE A 823 -10.19 15.20 -25.26
N VAL A 824 -10.21 14.72 -26.48
CA VAL A 824 -10.63 13.34 -26.82
C VAL A 824 -9.37 12.52 -27.03
N ILE A 825 -9.20 11.46 -26.24
CA ILE A 825 -8.16 10.44 -26.37
C ILE A 825 -8.81 9.22 -27.03
N GLU A 826 -8.30 8.80 -28.17
CA GLU A 826 -8.89 7.73 -28.97
C GLU A 826 -7.85 6.65 -29.28
N SER A 827 -8.22 5.40 -29.05
CA SER A 827 -7.52 4.20 -29.50
C SER A 827 -8.25 3.55 -30.68
N ASN A 828 -7.80 2.39 -31.14
CA ASN A 828 -8.47 1.63 -32.20
C ASN A 828 -9.92 1.23 -31.86
N THR A 829 -10.28 1.18 -30.57
CA THR A 829 -11.52 0.54 -30.10
C THR A 829 -12.39 1.42 -29.25
N HIS A 830 -11.79 2.40 -28.59
CA HIS A 830 -12.51 3.23 -27.63
C HIS A 830 -12.02 4.67 -27.64
N LYS A 831 -12.87 5.58 -27.15
CA LYS A 831 -12.50 6.97 -26.92
C LYS A 831 -13.02 7.45 -25.58
N VAL A 832 -12.26 8.32 -24.95
CA VAL A 832 -12.63 8.99 -23.71
C VAL A 832 -12.44 10.50 -23.86
N GLU A 833 -13.24 11.28 -23.19
CA GLU A 833 -13.14 12.73 -23.14
C GLU A 833 -12.83 13.18 -21.73
N VAL A 834 -11.72 13.91 -21.54
CA VAL A 834 -11.20 14.32 -20.25
C VAL A 834 -10.63 15.74 -20.31
N PRO A 835 -10.62 16.49 -19.19
CA PRO A 835 -9.81 17.71 -19.09
C PRO A 835 -8.33 17.37 -19.16
N MET A 836 -7.52 18.33 -19.58
CA MET A 836 -6.07 18.16 -19.67
C MET A 836 -5.31 19.24 -18.91
N VAL A 837 -4.09 18.90 -18.52
CA VAL A 837 -3.09 19.81 -17.96
C VAL A 837 -1.74 19.60 -18.67
N ALA A 838 -1.07 20.71 -18.97
CA ALA A 838 0.27 20.68 -19.57
C ALA A 838 1.35 20.76 -18.47
N ASN A 839 2.23 19.77 -18.42
CA ASN A 839 3.34 19.75 -17.48
C ASN A 839 4.58 19.06 -18.07
N THR A 840 5.76 19.31 -17.46
CA THR A 840 7.04 18.72 -17.87
C THR A 840 7.34 17.38 -17.18
N VAL A 841 6.37 16.84 -16.44
CA VAL A 841 6.45 15.50 -15.82
C VAL A 841 6.22 14.44 -16.89
N THR A 842 5.33 14.71 -17.81
CA THR A 842 5.02 13.84 -18.96
C THR A 842 6.00 14.10 -20.09
N VAL A 843 6.52 13.02 -20.68
CA VAL A 843 7.49 13.10 -21.77
C VAL A 843 6.78 13.37 -23.10
N LYS A 844 7.44 14.11 -23.99
CA LYS A 844 6.91 14.44 -25.33
C LYS A 844 6.51 13.18 -26.11
N GLY A 845 5.31 13.21 -26.69
CA GLY A 845 4.71 12.10 -27.43
C GLY A 845 4.08 11.03 -26.53
N MET A 846 3.95 11.29 -25.23
CA MET A 846 3.17 10.48 -24.28
C MET A 846 1.97 11.28 -23.77
N VAL A 847 0.93 10.56 -23.37
CA VAL A 847 -0.13 11.09 -22.54
C VAL A 847 -0.24 10.23 -21.29
N TYR A 848 -0.24 10.87 -20.15
CA TYR A 848 -0.56 10.21 -18.90
C TYR A 848 -2.05 10.37 -18.60
N LEU A 849 -2.72 9.26 -18.33
CA LEU A 849 -4.14 9.24 -17.96
C LEU A 849 -4.31 8.29 -16.78
N PRO A 850 -4.56 8.79 -15.56
CA PRO A 850 -4.70 7.95 -14.40
C PRO A 850 -5.93 7.05 -14.53
N LYS A 851 -5.82 5.81 -14.05
CA LYS A 851 -6.92 4.82 -14.02
C LYS A 851 -7.74 4.96 -12.73
N ASN A 852 -8.84 4.24 -12.64
CA ASN A 852 -9.74 4.11 -11.48
C ASN A 852 -10.88 5.16 -11.37
N TRP A 853 -11.26 5.83 -12.44
CA TRP A 853 -12.53 6.54 -12.55
C TRP A 853 -13.51 5.75 -13.43
N VAL A 854 -14.71 5.45 -12.92
CA VAL A 854 -15.73 4.65 -13.66
C VAL A 854 -16.20 5.40 -14.89
N GLU A 855 -16.30 6.72 -14.81
CA GLU A 855 -16.74 7.58 -15.92
C GLU A 855 -15.71 7.66 -17.05
N VAL A 856 -14.45 7.35 -16.74
CA VAL A 856 -13.34 7.35 -17.71
C VAL A 856 -12.71 5.95 -17.74
N PRO A 857 -13.28 5.02 -18.51
CA PRO A 857 -12.83 3.64 -18.54
C PRO A 857 -11.52 3.49 -19.34
N VAL A 858 -10.41 3.92 -18.76
CA VAL A 858 -9.06 3.91 -19.38
C VAL A 858 -8.69 2.52 -19.91
N ASN A 859 -9.13 1.47 -19.22
CA ASN A 859 -8.87 0.09 -19.61
C ASN A 859 -9.50 -0.30 -20.96
N MET A 860 -10.58 0.38 -21.38
CA MET A 860 -11.19 0.16 -22.68
C MET A 860 -10.35 0.70 -23.84
N LEU A 861 -9.46 1.67 -23.59
CA LEU A 861 -8.51 2.17 -24.58
C LEU A 861 -7.43 1.12 -24.93
N ARG A 862 -7.18 0.15 -24.06
CA ARG A 862 -6.07 -0.81 -24.19
C ARG A 862 -6.32 -2.01 -25.08
N ASN A 863 -7.51 -2.32 -25.42
CA ASN A 863 -7.96 -3.34 -26.39
C ASN A 863 -7.02 -4.56 -26.61
N GLY A 864 -6.57 -5.20 -25.52
CA GLY A 864 -5.79 -6.43 -25.60
C GLY A 864 -4.38 -6.31 -26.18
N GLU A 865 -3.92 -5.13 -26.58
CA GLU A 865 -2.53 -4.92 -26.95
C GLU A 865 -1.64 -5.10 -25.71
N GLU A 866 -0.73 -6.07 -25.77
CA GLU A 866 0.35 -6.19 -24.81
C GLU A 866 1.35 -5.08 -25.12
N GLY A 867 1.46 -4.09 -24.21
CA GLY A 867 2.42 -3.01 -24.35
C GLY A 867 1.83 -1.61 -24.39
N PRO A 868 2.67 -0.61 -24.71
CA PRO A 868 2.23 0.78 -24.80
C PRO A 868 1.15 0.96 -25.87
N VAL A 869 0.01 1.45 -25.48
CA VAL A 869 -1.13 1.68 -26.39
C VAL A 869 -0.89 2.94 -27.19
N SER A 870 -0.90 2.77 -28.52
CA SER A 870 -0.85 3.92 -29.43
C SER A 870 -2.22 4.58 -29.51
N ILE A 871 -2.26 5.91 -29.34
CA ILE A 871 -3.48 6.72 -29.31
C ILE A 871 -3.32 7.98 -30.14
N LYS A 872 -4.44 8.56 -30.53
CA LYS A 872 -4.49 9.94 -31.04
C LYS A 872 -5.25 10.86 -30.08
N ILE A 873 -4.92 12.15 -30.14
CA ILE A 873 -5.51 13.17 -29.29
C ILE A 873 -6.08 14.28 -30.20
N SER A 874 -7.26 14.76 -29.87
CA SER A 874 -7.86 15.94 -30.50
C SER A 874 -8.56 16.81 -29.45
N LYS A 875 -8.71 18.10 -29.73
CA LYS A 875 -9.53 18.98 -28.90
C LYS A 875 -11.00 18.53 -28.98
N ALA A 876 -11.68 18.48 -27.84
CA ALA A 876 -13.12 18.27 -27.80
C ALA A 876 -13.82 19.49 -28.42
N ILE A 877 -14.91 19.25 -29.19
CA ILE A 877 -15.67 20.30 -29.90
C ILE A 877 -16.71 20.91 -28.97
#